data_8e68efd4deb80359c030a4f4446a5ece
#
_entry.id   8e68efd4deb80359c030a4f4446a5ece
#
_cell.length_a   1.000
_cell.length_b   1.000
_cell.length_c   1.000
_cell.angle_alpha   90.00
_cell.angle_beta   90.00
_cell.angle_gamma   90.00
#
_symmetry.space_group_name_H-M   'P 1'
#
loop_
_entity.id
_entity.type
_entity.pdbx_description
1 polymer ?
#
loop_
_entity_poly.entity_id
_entity_poly.type
_entity_poly.pdbx_seq_one_letter_code
_entity_poly.pdbx_strand_id
1 'polypeptide(L)'
;MIRVRGARTHNLKNISLDIPRNQLVVITGLSGSGKSSLAFDTLYAEGQRRYVESLSAYARQFLQLMEKPDVDLIEGLSPAIAIEQKSTSHNPRSTVGTVTEIHDYLRLLFARTGTPYCPDHPDQRLETQTVSQMVDAIMALPEDTRLMILAPVVQNRKGEHLELFEQLQAQGFVRVRIRSEGSADGSEQGADSVGRIHELDQVPELNRSQKHTIDVVVDRLKVNDGIRQRLAESLETALNLANGRVIAQPMDEGPERAMLFSSRYGCPICNWSLPELEPRLFSFNNPLGACPECDGLGHTLFFDPERIVQFPNLSLGAGAVRGWDRRNQFYYQQLQSLAIHYGFNLDLPFEELPEKIRNILLFGSGSETITFTTLSASGKPSTETRPFEGIVHNFERRYRETDSANVRDELAKFQHTRTCPACQGTRLRIDARNVRVGPAGHDKPIWEISAWTLGEAAHWFEHLKLEGAKAAVGERIIREIASRLRFLNDVGLQYLSLERSADTLSGGEAQRIRLASQIGSGLTGVMYVLDEPSIGLHQRDNDRLLSTLTHLRDLGNSVLVVEHDEDAIRAADHVVDMGLGAGEHGGEVIAQGSVQDIIDEPESLTGRYLGGALKIAVPTERKAPDRRWIRILDASGNNLKEARIDIPVGLMVCVTGVSGSGKSTLINDTLYKTLAQKLYRAQAEPAPCRQIDGLDHFDKVIAVDQSPIGRTPRSNPATYTGLFTPIRELFAGVPSARERGYGPGRFSFNVRGGRCEACEGDGMIRVEMHFLPDVYVPCDVCKGQRYNRETLEIHYKGKSIADVLDMTVEEAHAFFESVPQISRRLQTLLDVGLGYIRLGQSATTLSGGEAQRVKLSQELSKRDTGRTLYILDEPTTGLHFHDIALLLKVLTSLRDQGNTLVIIEHNLDVIKTADWLIDMGPEGGAGGGHLVAAGTPETVAACEASHTGRYLRPLLGMKP
;
A
#
# COMPACT_ATOMS: atom_id res chain seq x y z
N MET A 1 30.49 8.51 -24.25
CA MET A 1 30.75 9.47 -23.13
C MET A 1 29.55 10.42 -23.06
N ILE A 2 29.05 10.66 -21.88
CA ILE A 2 28.16 11.79 -21.53
C ILE A 2 29.07 12.90 -21.02
N ARG A 3 29.03 14.07 -21.66
CA ARG A 3 29.88 15.21 -21.30
C ARG A 3 29.03 16.29 -20.65
N VAL A 4 29.33 16.61 -19.42
CA VAL A 4 28.68 17.71 -18.67
C VAL A 4 29.67 18.85 -18.54
N ARG A 5 29.24 20.08 -18.81
CA ARG A 5 30.05 21.28 -18.69
C ARG A 5 29.24 22.37 -17.98
N GLY A 6 29.83 22.91 -16.92
CA GLY A 6 29.28 24.05 -16.22
C GLY A 6 27.96 23.80 -15.51
N ALA A 7 27.75 22.66 -14.83
CA ALA A 7 26.53 22.38 -14.09
C ALA A 7 26.50 23.14 -12.75
N ARG A 8 25.39 23.89 -12.53
CA ARG A 8 25.16 24.79 -11.36
C ARG A 8 23.81 24.56 -10.69
N THR A 9 23.16 23.46 -11.00
CA THR A 9 21.83 23.12 -10.43
C THR A 9 21.94 22.96 -8.92
N HIS A 10 21.10 23.66 -8.16
CA HIS A 10 21.08 23.66 -6.69
C HIS A 10 22.43 24.04 -6.08
N ASN A 11 23.10 23.09 -5.40
CA ASN A 11 24.39 23.33 -4.74
C ASN A 11 25.60 22.99 -5.61
N LEU A 12 25.43 22.59 -6.86
CA LEU A 12 26.55 22.27 -7.74
C LEU A 12 27.38 23.51 -8.09
N LYS A 13 28.72 23.42 -7.95
CA LYS A 13 29.66 24.53 -8.08
C LYS A 13 30.30 24.57 -9.46
N ASN A 14 29.50 24.79 -10.52
CA ASN A 14 29.98 24.92 -11.91
C ASN A 14 30.84 23.71 -12.34
N ILE A 15 30.37 22.52 -12.05
CA ILE A 15 31.15 21.29 -12.27
C ILE A 15 31.16 20.86 -13.73
N SER A 16 32.27 20.25 -14.14
CA SER A 16 32.45 19.65 -15.46
C SER A 16 33.01 18.24 -15.31
N LEU A 17 32.37 17.25 -15.95
CA LEU A 17 32.78 15.86 -15.86
C LEU A 17 32.40 15.09 -17.11
N ASP A 18 33.06 13.94 -17.32
CA ASP A 18 32.87 13.02 -18.42
C ASP A 18 32.47 11.65 -17.87
N ILE A 19 31.24 11.21 -18.16
CA ILE A 19 30.67 9.95 -17.68
C ILE A 19 30.66 8.93 -18.84
N PRO A 20 31.22 7.73 -18.67
CA PRO A 20 31.18 6.69 -19.71
C PRO A 20 29.75 6.21 -19.94
N ARG A 21 29.43 5.86 -21.20
CA ARG A 21 28.15 5.23 -21.57
C ARG A 21 28.26 3.72 -21.51
N ASN A 22 27.11 3.06 -21.37
CA ASN A 22 26.98 1.59 -21.33
C ASN A 22 27.83 0.97 -20.23
N GLN A 23 27.90 1.64 -19.09
CA GLN A 23 28.60 1.21 -17.88
C GLN A 23 27.70 1.38 -16.67
N LEU A 24 28.05 0.69 -15.58
CA LEU A 24 27.50 0.90 -14.25
C LEU A 24 28.32 2.01 -13.60
N VAL A 25 27.67 3.18 -13.41
CA VAL A 25 28.28 4.37 -12.83
C VAL A 25 27.67 4.62 -11.48
N VAL A 26 28.48 4.70 -10.42
CA VAL A 26 28.02 5.04 -9.09
C VAL A 26 28.41 6.47 -8.75
N ILE A 27 27.42 7.27 -8.34
CA ILE A 27 27.61 8.64 -7.83
C ILE A 27 27.48 8.56 -6.31
N THR A 28 28.59 8.82 -5.61
CA THR A 28 28.69 8.67 -4.15
C THR A 28 29.15 9.96 -3.48
N GLY A 29 29.28 10.00 -2.16
CA GLY A 29 29.69 11.15 -1.34
C GLY A 29 28.77 11.40 -0.16
N LEU A 30 29.06 12.38 0.67
CA LEU A 30 28.29 12.73 1.88
C LEU A 30 26.81 13.03 1.58
N SER A 31 25.93 12.85 2.58
CA SER A 31 24.54 13.31 2.48
C SER A 31 24.52 14.83 2.24
N GLY A 32 23.73 15.30 1.25
CA GLY A 32 23.69 16.71 0.85
C GLY A 32 24.88 17.20 0.01
N SER A 33 25.78 16.33 -0.49
CA SER A 33 26.91 16.72 -1.33
C SER A 33 26.59 17.10 -2.77
N GLY A 34 25.30 16.95 -3.21
CA GLY A 34 24.89 17.28 -4.56
C GLY A 34 24.70 16.09 -5.50
N LYS A 35 24.76 14.86 -5.03
CA LYS A 35 24.58 13.63 -5.83
C LYS A 35 23.27 13.61 -6.59
N SER A 36 22.16 13.82 -5.90
CA SER A 36 20.81 13.82 -6.52
C SER A 36 20.65 15.01 -7.46
N SER A 37 21.25 16.18 -7.14
CA SER A 37 21.25 17.33 -8.03
C SER A 37 21.96 17.05 -9.35
N LEU A 38 23.05 16.26 -9.32
CA LEU A 38 23.74 15.82 -10.54
C LEU A 38 22.94 14.74 -11.29
N ALA A 39 22.52 13.69 -10.60
CA ALA A 39 21.88 12.52 -11.21
C ALA A 39 20.46 12.81 -11.74
N PHE A 40 19.62 13.41 -10.90
CA PHE A 40 18.20 13.62 -11.19
C PHE A 40 17.91 15.01 -11.74
N ASP A 41 18.30 16.08 -11.03
CA ASP A 41 17.95 17.45 -11.40
C ASP A 41 18.78 17.98 -12.58
N THR A 42 19.90 17.31 -12.95
CA THR A 42 20.74 17.69 -14.09
C THR A 42 20.67 16.66 -15.21
N LEU A 43 21.17 15.43 -15.02
CA LEU A 43 21.30 14.43 -16.09
C LEU A 43 19.94 13.87 -16.52
N TYR A 44 19.12 13.40 -15.57
CA TYR A 44 17.81 12.86 -15.88
C TYR A 44 16.87 13.94 -16.40
N ALA A 45 16.81 15.09 -15.74
CA ALA A 45 15.93 16.20 -16.13
C ALA A 45 16.20 16.64 -17.57
N GLU A 46 17.46 16.80 -17.97
CA GLU A 46 17.81 17.18 -19.35
C GLU A 46 17.54 16.06 -20.35
N GLY A 47 17.82 14.80 -19.99
CA GLY A 47 17.50 13.63 -20.82
C GLY A 47 16.01 13.48 -21.08
N GLN A 48 15.19 13.63 -20.05
CA GLN A 48 13.72 13.60 -20.14
C GLN A 48 13.18 14.80 -20.94
N ARG A 49 13.70 16.01 -20.68
CA ARG A 49 13.29 17.21 -21.38
C ARG A 49 13.51 17.09 -22.90
N ARG A 50 14.70 16.64 -23.32
CA ARG A 50 15.01 16.43 -24.76
C ARG A 50 14.13 15.37 -25.39
N TYR A 51 13.86 14.30 -24.66
CA TYR A 51 12.96 13.24 -25.13
C TYR A 51 11.54 13.77 -25.35
N VAL A 52 10.99 14.49 -24.36
CA VAL A 52 9.64 15.09 -24.46
C VAL A 52 9.57 16.15 -25.57
N GLU A 53 10.62 16.96 -25.74
CA GLU A 53 10.68 17.94 -26.84
C GLU A 53 10.68 17.28 -28.22
N SER A 54 11.19 16.06 -28.35
CA SER A 54 11.19 15.31 -29.61
C SER A 54 9.80 14.78 -30.01
N LEU A 55 8.85 14.74 -29.05
CA LEU A 55 7.50 14.24 -29.28
C LEU A 55 6.61 15.27 -30.01
N SER A 56 5.49 14.80 -30.56
CA SER A 56 4.50 15.66 -31.19
C SER A 56 3.93 16.71 -30.23
N ALA A 57 3.47 17.86 -30.75
CA ALA A 57 2.84 18.90 -29.93
C ALA A 57 1.64 18.39 -29.11
N TYR A 58 0.89 17.44 -29.67
CA TYR A 58 -0.23 16.79 -28.97
C TYR A 58 0.25 15.95 -27.76
N ALA A 59 1.27 15.11 -27.96
CA ALA A 59 1.81 14.28 -26.86
C ALA A 59 2.44 15.13 -25.74
N ARG A 60 3.06 16.26 -26.08
CA ARG A 60 3.65 17.21 -25.10
C ARG A 60 2.62 17.85 -24.17
N GLN A 61 1.34 17.98 -24.57
CA GLN A 61 0.28 18.52 -23.71
C GLN A 61 -0.04 17.62 -22.51
N PHE A 62 0.27 16.34 -22.61
CA PHE A 62 -0.01 15.34 -21.55
C PHE A 62 1.22 14.99 -20.72
N LEU A 63 2.40 15.51 -21.06
CA LEU A 63 3.65 15.22 -20.36
C LEU A 63 4.18 16.48 -19.67
N GLN A 64 4.57 16.33 -18.43
CA GLN A 64 5.19 17.41 -17.68
C GLN A 64 6.59 17.70 -18.26
N LEU A 65 6.82 18.93 -18.73
CA LEU A 65 8.15 19.40 -19.09
C LEU A 65 8.94 19.61 -17.80
N MET A 66 10.08 18.92 -17.68
CA MET A 66 11.03 19.19 -16.61
C MET A 66 11.62 20.59 -16.79
N GLU A 67 11.90 21.27 -15.69
CA GLU A 67 12.62 22.54 -15.74
C GLU A 67 14.00 22.34 -16.39
N LYS A 68 14.43 23.32 -17.18
CA LYS A 68 15.77 23.25 -17.78
C LYS A 68 16.82 23.39 -16.69
N PRO A 69 17.71 22.40 -16.53
CA PRO A 69 18.76 22.50 -15.53
C PRO A 69 19.72 23.65 -15.85
N ASP A 70 20.30 24.26 -14.83
CA ASP A 70 21.34 25.28 -14.98
C ASP A 70 22.69 24.61 -15.33
N VAL A 71 22.94 24.51 -16.63
CA VAL A 71 24.11 23.84 -17.19
C VAL A 71 24.47 24.49 -18.51
N ASP A 72 25.78 24.66 -18.80
CA ASP A 72 26.21 25.26 -20.07
C ASP A 72 26.01 24.28 -21.23
N LEU A 73 26.41 23.00 -21.05
CA LEU A 73 26.32 22.00 -22.11
C LEU A 73 26.22 20.59 -21.51
N ILE A 74 25.33 19.75 -22.06
CA ILE A 74 25.33 18.30 -21.88
C ILE A 74 25.25 17.61 -23.24
N GLU A 75 26.21 16.75 -23.55
CA GLU A 75 26.29 15.96 -24.78
C GLU A 75 26.21 14.45 -24.47
N GLY A 76 25.74 13.66 -25.42
CA GLY A 76 25.79 12.19 -25.36
C GLY A 76 24.72 11.54 -24.49
N LEU A 77 23.67 12.27 -24.07
CA LEU A 77 22.55 11.69 -23.34
C LEU A 77 21.76 10.71 -24.20
N SER A 78 21.36 9.60 -23.58
CA SER A 78 20.33 8.69 -24.08
C SER A 78 18.97 9.05 -23.49
N PRO A 79 17.83 8.53 -24.03
CA PRO A 79 16.57 8.58 -23.33
C PRO A 79 16.71 8.10 -21.91
N ALA A 80 16.17 8.85 -20.94
CA ALA A 80 16.43 8.62 -19.54
C ALA A 80 15.18 8.08 -18.80
N ILE A 81 15.36 7.14 -17.91
CA ILE A 81 14.34 6.57 -17.02
C ILE A 81 14.82 6.74 -15.58
N ALA A 82 14.02 7.42 -14.73
CA ALA A 82 14.31 7.55 -13.32
C ALA A 82 13.54 6.52 -12.50
N ILE A 83 14.20 5.96 -11.48
CA ILE A 83 13.62 5.05 -10.50
C ILE A 83 13.90 5.62 -9.12
N GLU A 84 12.99 6.50 -8.68
CA GLU A 84 13.06 7.20 -7.39
C GLU A 84 12.35 6.41 -6.28
N GLN A 85 12.70 6.71 -5.03
CA GLN A 85 12.07 6.14 -3.83
C GLN A 85 10.67 6.67 -3.51
N LYS A 86 10.23 7.75 -4.13
CA LYS A 86 8.96 8.40 -3.77
C LYS A 86 7.80 7.40 -3.76
N SER A 87 6.96 7.54 -2.73
CA SER A 87 5.83 6.67 -2.43
C SER A 87 4.98 6.32 -3.65
N THR A 88 4.61 5.06 -3.74
CA THR A 88 3.62 4.53 -4.67
C THR A 88 2.27 5.22 -4.49
N SER A 89 1.45 5.11 -5.53
CA SER A 89 0.04 5.53 -5.52
C SER A 89 -0.66 5.12 -4.22
N HIS A 90 -1.30 6.08 -3.55
CA HIS A 90 -2.20 5.82 -2.42
C HIS A 90 -3.56 5.24 -2.85
N ASN A 91 -3.67 4.73 -4.07
CA ASN A 91 -4.89 4.11 -4.55
C ASN A 91 -5.03 2.70 -3.96
N PRO A 92 -6.04 2.41 -3.13
CA PRO A 92 -6.22 1.11 -2.48
C PRO A 92 -6.52 -0.03 -3.47
N ARG A 93 -6.80 0.30 -4.74
CA ARG A 93 -6.99 -0.67 -5.82
C ARG A 93 -5.70 -1.02 -6.55
N SER A 94 -4.59 -0.33 -6.29
CA SER A 94 -3.29 -0.69 -6.84
C SER A 94 -2.68 -1.85 -6.08
N THR A 95 -2.27 -2.89 -6.78
CA THR A 95 -1.59 -4.07 -6.23
C THR A 95 -0.26 -4.31 -6.93
N VAL A 96 0.60 -5.16 -6.35
CA VAL A 96 1.83 -5.59 -7.01
C VAL A 96 1.53 -6.11 -8.41
N GLY A 97 0.50 -6.96 -8.57
CA GLY A 97 0.10 -7.52 -9.86
C GLY A 97 -0.33 -6.46 -10.89
N THR A 98 -1.00 -5.37 -10.46
CA THR A 98 -1.42 -4.31 -11.39
C THR A 98 -0.29 -3.34 -11.74
N VAL A 99 0.60 -3.04 -10.80
CA VAL A 99 1.76 -2.17 -11.04
C VAL A 99 2.79 -2.82 -11.96
N THR A 100 2.92 -4.16 -11.89
CA THR A 100 3.82 -4.95 -12.74
C THR A 100 3.19 -5.41 -14.06
N GLU A 101 1.95 -5.05 -14.32
CA GLU A 101 1.15 -5.49 -15.48
C GLU A 101 0.90 -7.03 -15.51
N ILE A 102 1.42 -7.80 -14.56
CA ILE A 102 1.22 -9.26 -14.50
C ILE A 102 -0.26 -9.58 -14.43
N HIS A 103 -1.06 -8.80 -13.69
CA HIS A 103 -2.50 -8.98 -13.58
C HIS A 103 -3.21 -8.82 -14.94
N ASP A 104 -2.73 -7.98 -15.84
CA ASP A 104 -3.30 -7.80 -17.16
C ASP A 104 -3.06 -9.04 -18.04
N TYR A 105 -1.87 -9.63 -17.97
CA TYR A 105 -1.59 -10.91 -18.61
C TYR A 105 -2.36 -12.08 -17.99
N LEU A 106 -2.54 -12.10 -16.67
CA LEU A 106 -3.40 -13.08 -15.99
C LEU A 106 -4.84 -13.00 -16.49
N ARG A 107 -5.43 -11.81 -16.54
CA ARG A 107 -6.78 -11.61 -17.07
C ARG A 107 -6.93 -12.12 -18.50
N LEU A 108 -5.92 -11.85 -19.34
CA LEU A 108 -5.90 -12.34 -20.72
C LEU A 108 -5.78 -13.85 -20.78
N LEU A 109 -4.90 -14.45 -19.96
CA LEU A 109 -4.72 -15.91 -19.88
C LEU A 109 -6.03 -16.59 -19.46
N PHE A 110 -6.69 -16.10 -18.41
CA PHE A 110 -7.93 -16.66 -17.90
C PHE A 110 -9.10 -16.51 -18.90
N ALA A 111 -9.17 -15.38 -19.61
CA ALA A 111 -10.17 -15.18 -20.63
C ALA A 111 -10.00 -16.10 -21.86
N ARG A 112 -8.76 -16.47 -22.20
CA ARG A 112 -8.47 -17.25 -23.42
C ARG A 112 -8.31 -18.76 -23.17
N THR A 113 -7.85 -19.14 -21.99
CA THR A 113 -7.53 -20.54 -21.65
C THR A 113 -8.31 -21.08 -20.47
N GLY A 114 -9.03 -20.22 -19.74
CA GLY A 114 -9.78 -20.58 -18.55
C GLY A 114 -10.87 -21.62 -18.82
N THR A 115 -11.13 -22.44 -17.82
CA THR A 115 -12.22 -23.37 -17.77
C THR A 115 -13.16 -22.96 -16.65
N PRO A 116 -14.39 -22.55 -16.93
CA PRO A 116 -15.36 -22.19 -15.90
C PRO A 116 -15.97 -23.44 -15.25
N TYR A 117 -16.27 -23.30 -13.96
CA TYR A 117 -16.97 -24.28 -13.14
C TYR A 117 -18.23 -23.68 -12.53
N CYS A 118 -19.22 -24.51 -12.22
CA CYS A 118 -20.45 -24.07 -11.58
C CYS A 118 -20.17 -23.70 -10.11
N PRO A 119 -20.62 -22.53 -9.61
CA PRO A 119 -20.48 -22.16 -8.20
C PRO A 119 -21.15 -23.11 -7.23
N ASP A 120 -22.33 -23.62 -7.59
CA ASP A 120 -23.15 -24.51 -6.76
C ASP A 120 -22.73 -25.98 -6.91
N HIS A 121 -22.03 -26.31 -8.02
CA HIS A 121 -21.52 -27.66 -8.33
C HIS A 121 -20.03 -27.53 -8.70
N PRO A 122 -19.12 -27.41 -7.72
CA PRO A 122 -17.70 -27.08 -7.95
C PRO A 122 -16.92 -28.06 -8.82
N ASP A 123 -17.41 -29.30 -8.94
CA ASP A 123 -16.80 -30.34 -9.78
C ASP A 123 -17.37 -30.34 -11.21
N GLN A 124 -18.48 -29.60 -11.43
CA GLN A 124 -19.14 -29.53 -12.74
C GLN A 124 -18.44 -28.49 -13.62
N ARG A 125 -17.69 -28.97 -14.59
CA ARG A 125 -17.07 -28.16 -15.64
C ARG A 125 -18.13 -27.65 -16.60
N LEU A 126 -18.07 -26.39 -16.98
CA LEU A 126 -18.98 -25.76 -17.92
C LEU A 126 -18.33 -25.72 -19.30
N GLU A 127 -19.07 -26.19 -20.30
CA GLU A 127 -18.60 -26.22 -21.68
C GLU A 127 -19.59 -25.50 -22.57
N THR A 128 -19.08 -24.89 -23.63
CA THR A 128 -19.92 -24.36 -24.73
C THR A 128 -20.01 -25.40 -25.82
N GLN A 129 -21.21 -25.57 -26.36
CA GLN A 129 -21.47 -26.48 -27.47
C GLN A 129 -21.76 -25.67 -28.73
N THR A 130 -21.14 -26.06 -29.84
CA THR A 130 -21.49 -25.50 -31.14
C THR A 130 -22.78 -26.13 -31.66
N VAL A 131 -23.50 -25.41 -32.53
CA VAL A 131 -24.73 -25.95 -33.14
C VAL A 131 -24.46 -27.28 -33.82
N SER A 132 -23.32 -27.45 -34.50
CA SER A 132 -22.93 -28.73 -35.13
C SER A 132 -22.81 -29.88 -34.10
N GLN A 133 -22.19 -29.62 -32.95
CA GLN A 133 -22.10 -30.64 -31.87
C GLN A 133 -23.47 -30.99 -31.29
N MET A 134 -24.34 -30.00 -31.14
CA MET A 134 -25.73 -30.23 -30.71
C MET A 134 -26.50 -31.06 -31.70
N VAL A 135 -26.34 -30.76 -33.01
CA VAL A 135 -26.94 -31.54 -34.09
C VAL A 135 -26.42 -32.98 -34.05
N ASP A 136 -25.10 -33.20 -33.95
CA ASP A 136 -24.52 -34.55 -33.92
C ASP A 136 -24.97 -35.33 -32.69
N ALA A 137 -25.11 -34.69 -31.52
CA ALA A 137 -25.62 -35.33 -30.32
C ALA A 137 -27.08 -35.76 -30.44
N ILE A 138 -27.92 -34.93 -31.08
CA ILE A 138 -29.34 -35.23 -31.34
C ILE A 138 -29.48 -36.30 -32.40
N MET A 139 -28.65 -36.25 -33.45
CA MET A 139 -28.66 -37.24 -34.52
C MET A 139 -28.14 -38.62 -34.07
N ALA A 140 -27.46 -38.71 -32.93
CA ALA A 140 -27.08 -39.99 -32.30
C ALA A 140 -28.28 -40.74 -31.62
N LEU A 141 -29.43 -40.10 -31.48
CA LEU A 141 -30.62 -40.74 -30.98
C LEU A 141 -31.16 -41.78 -32.00
N PRO A 142 -31.95 -42.77 -31.56
CA PRO A 142 -32.52 -43.77 -32.46
C PRO A 142 -33.31 -43.13 -33.58
N GLU A 143 -33.23 -43.73 -34.77
CA GLU A 143 -34.03 -43.30 -35.92
C GLU A 143 -35.51 -43.35 -35.58
N ASP A 144 -36.29 -42.44 -36.12
CA ASP A 144 -37.72 -42.26 -35.86
C ASP A 144 -38.07 -41.68 -34.49
N THR A 145 -37.11 -41.29 -33.63
CA THR A 145 -37.41 -40.61 -32.37
C THR A 145 -38.08 -39.27 -32.63
N ARG A 146 -39.25 -39.05 -32.02
CA ARG A 146 -39.98 -37.78 -32.11
C ARG A 146 -39.42 -36.78 -31.09
N LEU A 147 -38.97 -35.62 -31.56
CA LEU A 147 -38.30 -34.58 -30.74
C LEU A 147 -39.09 -33.28 -30.75
N MET A 148 -39.06 -32.58 -29.66
CA MET A 148 -39.48 -31.22 -29.49
C MET A 148 -38.29 -30.35 -29.14
N ILE A 149 -38.04 -29.32 -29.94
CA ILE A 149 -36.99 -28.31 -29.68
C ILE A 149 -37.65 -27.16 -28.93
N LEU A 150 -37.16 -26.89 -27.74
CA LEU A 150 -37.71 -25.93 -26.80
C LEU A 150 -36.70 -24.83 -26.46
N ALA A 151 -37.15 -23.58 -26.44
CA ALA A 151 -36.36 -22.42 -25.97
C ALA A 151 -36.83 -22.00 -24.56
N PRO A 152 -36.04 -22.18 -23.50
CA PRO A 152 -36.43 -21.83 -22.13
C PRO A 152 -36.32 -20.31 -21.90
N VAL A 153 -37.41 -19.55 -22.17
CA VAL A 153 -37.42 -18.07 -22.10
C VAL A 153 -37.66 -17.53 -20.68
N VAL A 154 -38.41 -18.24 -19.85
CA VAL A 154 -38.60 -17.89 -18.42
C VAL A 154 -38.27 -19.10 -17.58
N GLN A 155 -37.47 -18.90 -16.52
CA GLN A 155 -37.13 -19.97 -15.58
C GLN A 155 -37.38 -19.49 -14.15
N ASN A 156 -38.30 -20.17 -13.48
CA ASN A 156 -38.61 -20.04 -12.05
C ASN A 156 -38.80 -18.55 -11.60
N ARG A 157 -39.54 -17.77 -12.42
CA ARG A 157 -39.84 -16.35 -12.15
C ARG A 157 -41.35 -16.13 -11.89
N LYS A 158 -41.62 -15.20 -10.95
CA LYS A 158 -42.98 -14.73 -10.66
C LYS A 158 -43.44 -13.74 -11.73
N GLY A 159 -44.74 -13.76 -12.06
CA GLY A 159 -45.30 -12.81 -13.00
C GLY A 159 -46.36 -13.43 -13.89
N GLU A 160 -47.19 -12.60 -14.51
CA GLU A 160 -48.24 -12.97 -15.47
C GLU A 160 -47.69 -13.19 -16.88
N HIS A 161 -46.53 -12.57 -17.19
CA HIS A 161 -45.75 -12.68 -18.44
C HIS A 161 -46.52 -12.32 -19.72
N LEU A 162 -47.56 -11.48 -19.64
CA LEU A 162 -48.44 -11.12 -20.76
C LEU A 162 -47.67 -10.51 -21.93
N GLU A 163 -46.84 -9.52 -21.68
CA GLU A 163 -46.02 -8.87 -22.72
C GLU A 163 -45.10 -9.86 -23.47
N LEU A 164 -44.57 -10.88 -22.76
CA LEU A 164 -43.77 -11.93 -23.36
C LEU A 164 -44.61 -12.76 -24.33
N PHE A 165 -45.82 -13.15 -23.97
CA PHE A 165 -46.68 -13.92 -24.84
C PHE A 165 -47.07 -13.13 -26.10
N GLU A 166 -47.39 -11.83 -25.99
CA GLU A 166 -47.63 -10.94 -27.11
C GLU A 166 -46.39 -10.83 -28.04
N GLN A 167 -45.22 -10.69 -27.50
CA GLN A 167 -43.98 -10.64 -28.28
C GLN A 167 -43.70 -11.94 -29.03
N LEU A 168 -43.88 -13.09 -28.36
CA LEU A 168 -43.69 -14.40 -28.97
C LEU A 168 -44.75 -14.65 -30.09
N GLN A 169 -45.97 -14.23 -29.89
CA GLN A 169 -47.02 -14.33 -30.92
C GLN A 169 -46.69 -13.43 -32.14
N ALA A 170 -46.21 -12.22 -31.89
CA ALA A 170 -45.75 -11.29 -32.96
C ALA A 170 -44.56 -11.84 -33.76
N GLN A 171 -43.70 -12.68 -33.16
CA GLN A 171 -42.59 -13.37 -33.81
C GLN A 171 -43.01 -14.64 -34.54
N GLY A 172 -44.30 -15.03 -34.48
CA GLY A 172 -44.85 -16.17 -35.23
C GLY A 172 -44.74 -17.51 -34.50
N PHE A 173 -44.43 -17.54 -33.21
CA PHE A 173 -44.50 -18.76 -32.44
C PHE A 173 -45.95 -19.12 -32.11
N VAL A 174 -46.23 -20.43 -32.03
CA VAL A 174 -47.60 -20.92 -31.88
C VAL A 174 -47.83 -21.54 -30.49
N ARG A 175 -46.78 -22.14 -29.88
CA ARG A 175 -46.98 -22.96 -28.68
C ARG A 175 -45.88 -22.68 -27.62
N VAL A 176 -46.34 -22.76 -26.38
CA VAL A 176 -45.47 -22.68 -25.18
C VAL A 176 -45.73 -23.84 -24.24
N ARG A 177 -44.70 -24.31 -23.56
CA ARG A 177 -44.81 -25.24 -22.46
C ARG A 177 -44.68 -24.47 -21.16
N ILE A 178 -45.67 -24.61 -20.26
CA ILE A 178 -45.69 -23.89 -18.98
C ILE A 178 -45.63 -24.87 -17.81
N ARG A 179 -44.74 -24.64 -16.86
CA ARG A 179 -44.61 -25.33 -15.56
C ARG A 179 -44.77 -24.31 -14.46
N SER A 180 -45.60 -24.57 -13.45
CA SER A 180 -45.83 -23.70 -12.29
C SER A 180 -45.43 -24.44 -11.01
N GLU A 181 -44.68 -23.82 -10.10
CA GLU A 181 -44.37 -24.37 -8.77
C GLU A 181 -45.56 -24.15 -7.84
N GLY A 182 -46.14 -25.23 -7.36
CA GLY A 182 -47.08 -25.28 -6.23
C GLY A 182 -48.57 -25.02 -6.54
N SER A 183 -49.33 -26.04 -6.83
CA SER A 183 -50.76 -26.08 -6.36
C SER A 183 -50.81 -26.83 -5.02
N ALA A 184 -51.22 -26.09 -3.97
CA ALA A 184 -51.35 -26.60 -2.58
C ALA A 184 -52.65 -27.47 -2.38
N ASP A 185 -53.15 -28.12 -3.40
CA ASP A 185 -54.21 -29.08 -3.29
C ASP A 185 -53.71 -30.48 -3.66
N GLY A 186 -53.67 -31.31 -2.64
CA GLY A 186 -53.12 -32.67 -2.62
C GLY A 186 -53.83 -33.72 -3.49
N SER A 187 -54.14 -33.43 -4.77
CA SER A 187 -54.62 -34.42 -5.71
C SER A 187 -53.92 -34.28 -7.06
N GLU A 188 -53.15 -35.31 -7.42
CA GLU A 188 -52.38 -35.54 -8.64
C GLU A 188 -50.86 -35.27 -8.54
N GLN A 189 -50.18 -36.07 -7.74
CA GLN A 189 -48.75 -36.37 -7.87
C GLN A 189 -48.53 -37.12 -9.18
N GLY A 190 -48.03 -36.47 -10.23
CA GLY A 190 -47.51 -37.12 -11.42
C GLY A 190 -47.59 -36.38 -12.76
N ALA A 191 -48.53 -35.46 -12.96
CA ALA A 191 -48.74 -34.83 -14.26
C ALA A 191 -48.10 -33.42 -14.41
N ASP A 192 -47.76 -32.72 -13.35
CA ASP A 192 -47.29 -31.33 -13.43
C ASP A 192 -45.75 -31.21 -13.58
N SER A 193 -44.97 -32.25 -13.38
CA SER A 193 -43.53 -32.26 -13.59
C SER A 193 -43.14 -32.14 -15.06
N VAL A 194 -43.96 -32.55 -15.99
CA VAL A 194 -43.70 -32.52 -17.44
C VAL A 194 -44.05 -31.17 -18.07
N GLY A 195 -44.95 -30.39 -17.45
CA GLY A 195 -45.45 -29.12 -17.99
C GLY A 195 -46.52 -29.29 -19.08
N ARG A 196 -47.52 -28.41 -19.10
CA ARG A 196 -48.61 -28.43 -20.11
C ARG A 196 -48.22 -27.55 -21.29
N ILE A 197 -48.51 -28.06 -22.51
CA ILE A 197 -48.33 -27.30 -23.75
C ILE A 197 -49.63 -26.56 -24.02
N HIS A 198 -49.50 -25.24 -24.20
CA HIS A 198 -50.63 -24.35 -24.54
C HIS A 198 -50.37 -23.72 -25.90
N GLU A 199 -51.46 -23.45 -26.66
CA GLU A 199 -51.39 -22.56 -27.81
C GLU A 199 -51.30 -21.11 -27.29
N LEU A 200 -50.48 -20.24 -27.91
CA LEU A 200 -50.19 -18.89 -27.41
C LEU A 200 -51.46 -18.00 -27.35
N ASP A 201 -52.48 -18.30 -28.14
CA ASP A 201 -53.77 -17.64 -28.12
C ASP A 201 -54.72 -18.16 -27.01
N GLN A 202 -54.34 -19.28 -26.36
CA GLN A 202 -55.16 -19.97 -25.34
C GLN A 202 -54.38 -20.19 -24.03
N VAL A 203 -53.38 -19.39 -23.77
CA VAL A 203 -52.62 -19.45 -22.52
C VAL A 203 -53.51 -18.99 -21.37
N PRO A 204 -53.69 -19.76 -20.30
CA PRO A 204 -54.46 -19.33 -19.15
C PRO A 204 -53.76 -18.15 -18.42
N GLU A 205 -54.52 -17.30 -17.73
CA GLU A 205 -53.98 -16.26 -16.88
C GLU A 205 -53.07 -16.88 -15.80
N LEU A 206 -51.79 -16.49 -15.80
CA LEU A 206 -50.80 -16.99 -14.84
C LEU A 206 -50.90 -16.23 -13.52
N ASN A 207 -50.77 -16.96 -12.41
CA ASN A 207 -50.77 -16.33 -11.08
C ASN A 207 -49.52 -15.51 -10.82
N ARG A 208 -49.68 -14.20 -10.60
CA ARG A 208 -48.60 -13.22 -10.37
C ARG A 208 -47.71 -13.58 -9.19
N SER A 209 -48.20 -14.28 -8.19
CA SER A 209 -47.44 -14.65 -6.97
C SER A 209 -46.69 -15.98 -7.07
N GLN A 210 -47.04 -16.82 -8.07
CA GLN A 210 -46.39 -18.11 -8.31
C GLN A 210 -45.20 -17.97 -9.25
N LYS A 211 -44.26 -18.90 -9.14
CA LYS A 211 -43.13 -18.99 -10.03
C LYS A 211 -43.47 -19.89 -11.22
N HIS A 212 -43.17 -19.38 -12.41
CA HIS A 212 -43.42 -20.07 -13.68
C HIS A 212 -42.13 -20.33 -14.43
N THR A 213 -42.10 -21.46 -15.14
CA THR A 213 -41.07 -21.78 -16.15
C THR A 213 -41.79 -21.91 -17.47
N ILE A 214 -41.36 -21.12 -18.47
CA ILE A 214 -42.01 -21.05 -19.81
C ILE A 214 -40.95 -21.39 -20.85
N ASP A 215 -41.23 -22.45 -21.62
CA ASP A 215 -40.41 -22.89 -22.73
C ASP A 215 -41.20 -22.71 -24.03
N VAL A 216 -40.63 -22.01 -25.02
CA VAL A 216 -41.24 -21.86 -26.35
C VAL A 216 -40.99 -23.12 -27.17
N VAL A 217 -42.01 -23.69 -27.76
CA VAL A 217 -41.88 -24.82 -28.70
C VAL A 217 -41.46 -24.24 -30.05
N VAL A 218 -40.18 -24.37 -30.41
CA VAL A 218 -39.60 -23.83 -31.65
C VAL A 218 -39.94 -24.76 -32.83
N ASP A 219 -39.70 -26.07 -32.66
CA ASP A 219 -39.99 -27.05 -33.70
C ASP A 219 -40.32 -28.43 -33.12
N ARG A 220 -40.96 -29.27 -33.96
CA ARG A 220 -41.21 -30.70 -33.68
C ARG A 220 -40.70 -31.51 -34.85
N LEU A 221 -39.70 -32.36 -34.58
CA LEU A 221 -38.92 -33.07 -35.57
C LEU A 221 -39.00 -34.60 -35.30
N LYS A 222 -38.69 -35.36 -36.33
CA LYS A 222 -38.50 -36.80 -36.25
C LYS A 222 -37.08 -37.10 -36.75
N VAL A 223 -36.30 -37.80 -35.96
CA VAL A 223 -34.88 -38.06 -36.25
C VAL A 223 -34.80 -38.92 -37.52
N ASN A 224 -34.16 -38.39 -38.55
CA ASN A 224 -33.79 -39.07 -39.78
C ASN A 224 -32.64 -38.30 -40.47
N ASP A 225 -31.93 -38.93 -41.38
CA ASP A 225 -30.76 -38.32 -42.04
C ASP A 225 -31.03 -37.00 -42.78
N GLY A 226 -32.28 -36.74 -43.19
CA GLY A 226 -32.66 -35.56 -43.97
C GLY A 226 -32.90 -34.29 -43.12
N ILE A 227 -32.95 -34.38 -41.79
CA ILE A 227 -33.35 -33.22 -40.95
C ILE A 227 -32.20 -32.32 -40.47
N ARG A 228 -30.93 -32.68 -40.76
CA ARG A 228 -29.75 -31.98 -40.22
C ARG A 228 -29.82 -30.46 -40.39
N GLN A 229 -30.16 -30.00 -41.61
CA GLN A 229 -30.24 -28.54 -41.84
C GLN A 229 -31.37 -27.89 -41.04
N ARG A 230 -32.59 -28.49 -41.11
CA ARG A 230 -33.74 -27.94 -40.37
C ARG A 230 -33.55 -27.98 -38.87
N LEU A 231 -32.89 -29.02 -38.35
CA LEU A 231 -32.52 -29.13 -36.94
C LEU A 231 -31.55 -28.01 -36.53
N ALA A 232 -30.52 -27.73 -37.36
CA ALA A 232 -29.58 -26.65 -37.10
C ALA A 232 -30.27 -25.28 -37.06
N GLU A 233 -31.17 -24.99 -38.02
CA GLU A 233 -31.95 -23.75 -38.06
C GLU A 233 -32.87 -23.60 -36.84
N SER A 234 -33.53 -24.70 -36.43
CA SER A 234 -34.39 -24.74 -35.25
C SER A 234 -33.59 -24.52 -33.95
N LEU A 235 -32.39 -25.12 -33.84
CA LEU A 235 -31.47 -24.92 -32.70
C LEU A 235 -30.97 -23.48 -32.64
N GLU A 236 -30.54 -22.88 -33.80
CA GLU A 236 -30.13 -21.47 -33.84
C GLU A 236 -31.26 -20.53 -33.42
N THR A 237 -32.49 -20.79 -33.88
CA THR A 237 -33.67 -20.01 -33.49
C THR A 237 -33.92 -20.09 -31.98
N ALA A 238 -33.86 -21.32 -31.42
CA ALA A 238 -34.05 -21.54 -29.99
C ALA A 238 -32.95 -20.88 -29.15
N LEU A 239 -31.68 -20.97 -29.59
CA LEU A 239 -30.53 -20.36 -28.91
C LEU A 239 -30.65 -18.84 -28.89
N ASN A 240 -31.04 -18.21 -29.99
CA ASN A 240 -31.26 -16.78 -30.08
C ASN A 240 -32.38 -16.31 -29.16
N LEU A 241 -33.51 -17.07 -29.11
CA LEU A 241 -34.68 -16.75 -28.30
C LEU A 241 -34.40 -16.88 -26.78
N ALA A 242 -33.67 -17.92 -26.36
CA ALA A 242 -33.44 -18.26 -24.97
C ALA A 242 -32.01 -17.94 -24.49
N ASN A 243 -31.40 -16.89 -25.03
CA ASN A 243 -30.06 -16.44 -24.58
C ASN A 243 -28.98 -17.54 -24.57
N GLY A 244 -28.97 -18.36 -25.64
CA GLY A 244 -27.95 -19.39 -25.83
C GLY A 244 -28.27 -20.74 -25.22
N ARG A 245 -29.53 -21.02 -24.87
CA ARG A 245 -29.98 -22.32 -24.34
C ARG A 245 -31.05 -22.94 -25.21
N VAL A 246 -31.02 -24.27 -25.29
CA VAL A 246 -32.05 -25.05 -26.01
C VAL A 246 -32.22 -26.41 -25.32
N ILE A 247 -33.46 -26.90 -25.29
CA ILE A 247 -33.80 -28.20 -24.76
C ILE A 247 -34.32 -29.06 -25.93
N ALA A 248 -33.70 -30.21 -26.17
CA ALA A 248 -34.21 -31.22 -27.06
C ALA A 248 -34.91 -32.30 -26.21
N GLN A 249 -36.21 -32.37 -26.31
CA GLN A 249 -37.04 -33.28 -25.52
C GLN A 249 -37.62 -34.39 -26.40
N PRO A 250 -37.27 -35.68 -26.18
CA PRO A 250 -38.00 -36.81 -26.77
C PRO A 250 -39.46 -36.82 -26.34
N MET A 251 -40.39 -36.96 -27.27
CA MET A 251 -41.81 -36.83 -26.99
C MET A 251 -42.43 -38.13 -26.43
N ASP A 252 -41.75 -39.25 -26.67
CA ASP A 252 -42.21 -40.59 -26.26
C ASP A 252 -41.58 -41.06 -24.95
N GLU A 253 -40.66 -40.24 -24.37
CA GLU A 253 -39.93 -40.52 -23.14
C GLU A 253 -40.15 -39.43 -22.09
N GLY A 254 -39.98 -39.74 -20.82
CA GLY A 254 -40.15 -38.78 -19.73
C GLY A 254 -39.18 -37.57 -19.74
N PRO A 255 -39.47 -36.54 -18.94
CA PRO A 255 -38.64 -35.32 -18.92
C PRO A 255 -37.20 -35.54 -18.47
N GLU A 256 -36.91 -36.64 -17.81
CA GLU A 256 -35.58 -37.07 -17.37
C GLU A 256 -34.58 -37.34 -18.51
N ARG A 257 -35.11 -37.56 -19.73
CA ARG A 257 -34.26 -37.73 -20.93
C ARG A 257 -34.15 -36.48 -21.80
N ALA A 258 -34.61 -35.33 -21.32
CA ALA A 258 -34.41 -34.06 -22.00
C ALA A 258 -32.92 -33.73 -22.09
N MET A 259 -32.40 -33.44 -23.27
CA MET A 259 -31.02 -32.97 -23.47
C MET A 259 -31.01 -31.47 -23.43
N LEU A 260 -30.35 -30.90 -22.42
CA LEU A 260 -30.09 -29.47 -22.34
C LEU A 260 -28.76 -29.15 -23.04
N PHE A 261 -28.80 -28.26 -24.01
CA PHE A 261 -27.62 -27.74 -24.69
C PHE A 261 -27.47 -26.25 -24.42
N SER A 262 -26.25 -25.79 -24.45
CA SER A 262 -25.94 -24.38 -24.28
C SER A 262 -24.82 -23.95 -25.22
N SER A 263 -25.03 -22.86 -25.95
CA SER A 263 -23.97 -22.17 -26.69
C SER A 263 -23.13 -21.25 -25.79
N ARG A 264 -23.56 -21.10 -24.52
CA ARG A 264 -22.84 -20.40 -23.47
C ARG A 264 -22.41 -21.40 -22.40
N TYR A 265 -21.47 -21.00 -21.52
CA TYR A 265 -21.06 -21.81 -20.37
C TYR A 265 -22.23 -22.00 -19.39
N GLY A 266 -22.97 -23.11 -19.52
CA GLY A 266 -24.14 -23.41 -18.69
C GLY A 266 -23.98 -24.66 -17.85
N CYS A 267 -24.46 -24.63 -16.59
CA CYS A 267 -24.51 -25.82 -15.74
C CYS A 267 -25.73 -26.69 -16.10
N PRO A 268 -25.53 -27.96 -16.38
CA PRO A 268 -26.65 -28.84 -16.71
C PRO A 268 -27.54 -29.19 -15.50
N ILE A 269 -27.05 -28.96 -14.27
CA ILE A 269 -27.73 -29.35 -13.03
C ILE A 269 -28.62 -28.21 -12.50
N CYS A 270 -28.02 -27.00 -12.29
CA CYS A 270 -28.74 -25.87 -11.68
C CYS A 270 -29.12 -24.76 -12.68
N ASN A 271 -28.82 -24.94 -13.95
CA ASN A 271 -29.04 -23.94 -15.00
C ASN A 271 -28.30 -22.59 -14.81
N TRP A 272 -27.34 -22.50 -13.88
CA TRP A 272 -26.47 -21.36 -13.76
C TRP A 272 -25.66 -21.19 -15.05
N SER A 273 -25.53 -19.99 -15.57
CA SER A 273 -24.79 -19.74 -16.81
C SER A 273 -23.84 -18.55 -16.66
N LEU A 274 -22.63 -18.70 -17.17
CA LEU A 274 -21.63 -17.68 -17.23
C LEU A 274 -21.75 -16.89 -18.54
N PRO A 275 -21.60 -15.55 -18.51
CA PRO A 275 -21.41 -14.76 -19.72
C PRO A 275 -20.09 -15.16 -20.41
N GLU A 276 -19.84 -14.60 -21.60
CA GLU A 276 -18.59 -14.83 -22.32
C GLU A 276 -17.35 -14.50 -21.46
N LEU A 277 -16.29 -15.32 -21.60
CA LEU A 277 -15.03 -15.09 -20.87
C LEU A 277 -14.25 -13.92 -21.50
N GLU A 278 -14.43 -12.74 -20.95
CA GLU A 278 -13.72 -11.53 -21.34
C GLU A 278 -12.65 -11.15 -20.30
N PRO A 279 -11.53 -10.48 -20.66
CA PRO A 279 -10.55 -10.02 -19.69
C PRO A 279 -11.10 -9.08 -18.62
N ARG A 280 -12.19 -8.34 -18.93
CA ARG A 280 -12.88 -7.44 -17.98
C ARG A 280 -13.53 -8.21 -16.83
N LEU A 281 -13.97 -9.44 -17.05
CA LEU A 281 -14.58 -10.30 -16.04
C LEU A 281 -13.60 -10.60 -14.89
N PHE A 282 -12.29 -10.63 -15.17
CA PHE A 282 -11.24 -10.92 -14.20
C PHE A 282 -10.61 -9.67 -13.59
N SER A 283 -11.19 -8.49 -13.82
CA SER A 283 -10.71 -7.22 -13.28
C SER A 283 -11.53 -6.78 -12.07
N PHE A 284 -10.89 -6.69 -10.92
CA PHE A 284 -11.50 -6.10 -9.73
C PHE A 284 -11.65 -4.56 -9.81
N ASN A 285 -11.07 -3.92 -10.84
CA ASN A 285 -11.25 -2.50 -11.13
C ASN A 285 -12.35 -2.20 -12.16
N ASN A 286 -13.02 -3.24 -12.66
CA ASN A 286 -14.11 -3.12 -13.62
C ASN A 286 -15.43 -3.64 -13.00
N PRO A 287 -16.56 -2.95 -13.14
CA PRO A 287 -17.85 -3.37 -12.56
C PRO A 287 -18.31 -4.76 -12.99
N LEU A 288 -17.88 -5.26 -14.18
CA LEU A 288 -18.19 -6.61 -14.65
C LEU A 288 -17.49 -7.70 -13.83
N GLY A 289 -16.30 -7.42 -13.28
CA GLY A 289 -15.50 -8.39 -12.54
C GLY A 289 -15.43 -8.11 -11.04
N ALA A 290 -15.62 -6.87 -10.61
CA ALA A 290 -15.54 -6.46 -9.22
C ALA A 290 -16.68 -7.03 -8.39
N CYS A 291 -16.40 -7.43 -7.15
CA CYS A 291 -17.43 -7.77 -6.19
C CYS A 291 -18.34 -6.56 -5.93
N PRO A 292 -19.69 -6.69 -6.11
CA PRO A 292 -20.58 -5.54 -6.00
C PRO A 292 -20.76 -5.03 -4.56
N GLU A 293 -20.40 -5.80 -3.53
CA GLU A 293 -20.53 -5.40 -2.13
C GLU A 293 -19.33 -4.54 -1.66
N CYS A 294 -18.13 -4.85 -2.13
CA CYS A 294 -16.92 -4.13 -1.75
C CYS A 294 -16.27 -3.34 -2.90
N ASP A 295 -16.93 -3.22 -4.04
CA ASP A 295 -16.40 -2.54 -5.24
C ASP A 295 -14.97 -2.98 -5.62
N GLY A 296 -14.67 -4.27 -5.44
CA GLY A 296 -13.36 -4.84 -5.75
C GLY A 296 -12.25 -4.53 -4.75
N LEU A 297 -12.56 -4.03 -3.57
CA LEU A 297 -11.57 -3.75 -2.51
C LEU A 297 -11.18 -5.02 -1.73
N GLY A 298 -12.06 -6.04 -1.68
CA GLY A 298 -11.84 -7.27 -0.91
C GLY A 298 -12.19 -7.15 0.57
N HIS A 299 -12.40 -5.93 1.06
CA HIS A 299 -12.78 -5.62 2.43
C HIS A 299 -13.87 -4.54 2.47
N THR A 300 -14.59 -4.46 3.57
CA THR A 300 -15.60 -3.45 3.84
C THR A 300 -15.25 -2.69 5.10
N LEU A 301 -15.53 -1.39 5.11
CA LEU A 301 -15.43 -0.56 6.31
C LEU A 301 -16.71 -0.70 7.13
N PHE A 302 -16.58 -0.85 8.43
CA PHE A 302 -17.69 -0.82 9.37
C PHE A 302 -17.32 0.00 10.60
N PHE A 303 -18.30 0.57 11.25
CA PHE A 303 -18.08 1.26 12.52
C PHE A 303 -17.98 0.25 13.64
N ASP A 304 -16.79 0.20 14.25
CA ASP A 304 -16.44 -0.79 15.25
C ASP A 304 -16.93 -0.37 16.64
N PRO A 305 -17.82 -1.16 17.29
CA PRO A 305 -18.28 -0.88 18.64
C PRO A 305 -17.16 -0.72 19.67
N GLU A 306 -16.05 -1.47 19.54
CA GLU A 306 -14.91 -1.39 20.46
C GLU A 306 -14.14 -0.08 20.29
N ARG A 307 -14.07 0.46 19.07
CA ARG A 307 -13.50 1.79 18.80
C ARG A 307 -14.43 2.93 19.20
N ILE A 308 -15.74 2.74 19.11
CA ILE A 308 -16.74 3.72 19.53
C ILE A 308 -16.74 3.86 21.05
N VAL A 309 -16.69 2.75 21.78
CA VAL A 309 -16.57 2.74 23.25
C VAL A 309 -15.10 2.80 23.64
N GLN A 310 -14.54 4.01 23.60
CA GLN A 310 -13.10 4.20 23.86
C GLN A 310 -12.68 3.90 25.30
N PHE A 311 -13.56 4.12 26.25
CA PHE A 311 -13.29 3.99 27.69
C PHE A 311 -14.38 3.18 28.38
N PRO A 312 -14.41 1.84 28.23
CA PRO A 312 -15.45 1.00 28.79
C PRO A 312 -15.53 1.06 30.33
N ASN A 313 -14.43 1.40 30.99
CA ASN A 313 -14.34 1.61 32.43
C ASN A 313 -14.92 2.97 32.91
N LEU A 314 -15.33 3.84 32.00
CA LEU A 314 -16.03 5.07 32.31
C LEU A 314 -17.53 4.91 32.10
N SER A 315 -18.32 5.76 32.82
CA SER A 315 -19.74 5.86 32.55
C SER A 315 -20.01 6.64 31.26
N LEU A 316 -21.22 6.47 30.70
CA LEU A 316 -21.64 7.22 29.52
C LEU A 316 -21.57 8.74 29.75
N GLY A 317 -22.00 9.21 30.94
CA GLY A 317 -21.91 10.60 31.32
C GLY A 317 -20.50 11.14 31.48
N ALA A 318 -19.54 10.27 31.82
CA ALA A 318 -18.11 10.61 31.96
C ALA A 318 -17.34 10.52 30.64
N GLY A 319 -17.93 10.01 29.58
CA GLY A 319 -17.33 9.97 28.25
C GLY A 319 -16.84 8.58 27.79
N ALA A 320 -17.48 7.50 28.21
CA ALA A 320 -17.24 6.15 27.65
C ALA A 320 -17.28 6.16 26.11
N VAL A 321 -18.24 6.92 25.57
CA VAL A 321 -18.37 7.20 24.13
C VAL A 321 -18.17 8.68 23.87
N ARG A 322 -17.16 9.05 23.09
CA ARG A 322 -16.84 10.43 22.77
C ARG A 322 -17.98 11.10 22.00
N GLY A 323 -18.40 12.28 22.47
CA GLY A 323 -19.50 13.06 21.88
C GLY A 323 -20.89 12.60 22.31
N TRP A 324 -21.02 11.57 23.16
CA TRP A 324 -22.24 11.10 23.82
C TRP A 324 -22.11 11.24 25.34
N ASP A 325 -21.55 12.35 25.79
CA ASP A 325 -21.30 12.66 27.19
C ASP A 325 -22.03 13.95 27.62
N ARG A 326 -21.87 14.34 28.89
CA ARG A 326 -22.51 15.53 29.46
C ARG A 326 -22.19 16.83 28.74
N ARG A 327 -21.09 16.90 27.96
CA ARG A 327 -20.70 18.09 27.19
C ARG A 327 -21.58 18.27 25.96
N ASN A 328 -22.17 17.21 25.43
CA ASN A 328 -23.12 17.27 24.34
C ASN A 328 -24.55 17.05 24.85
N GLN A 329 -25.23 18.17 25.18
CA GLN A 329 -26.57 18.12 25.76
C GLN A 329 -27.57 17.32 24.94
N PHE A 330 -27.53 17.41 23.60
CA PHE A 330 -28.48 16.74 22.74
C PHE A 330 -28.39 15.20 22.85
N TYR A 331 -27.20 14.63 22.71
CA TYR A 331 -27.04 13.18 22.83
C TYR A 331 -27.18 12.71 24.29
N TYR A 332 -26.72 13.51 25.24
CA TYR A 332 -26.87 13.16 26.67
C TYR A 332 -28.32 13.08 27.12
N GLN A 333 -29.21 13.98 26.64
CA GLN A 333 -30.66 13.90 26.91
C GLN A 333 -31.29 12.65 26.29
N GLN A 334 -30.82 12.19 25.12
CA GLN A 334 -31.29 10.92 24.57
C GLN A 334 -30.89 9.76 25.47
N LEU A 335 -29.64 9.72 25.97
CA LEU A 335 -29.18 8.70 26.92
C LEU A 335 -29.99 8.72 28.21
N GLN A 336 -30.40 9.91 28.74
CA GLN A 336 -31.25 10.03 29.90
C GLN A 336 -32.64 9.44 29.63
N SER A 337 -33.24 9.70 28.47
CA SER A 337 -34.54 9.14 28.11
C SER A 337 -34.47 7.59 27.98
N LEU A 338 -33.37 7.05 27.43
CA LEU A 338 -33.11 5.61 27.38
C LEU A 338 -32.96 5.02 28.80
N ALA A 339 -32.21 5.71 29.66
CA ALA A 339 -31.99 5.25 31.04
C ALA A 339 -33.30 5.19 31.84
N ILE A 340 -34.19 6.14 31.64
CA ILE A 340 -35.55 6.14 32.25
C ILE A 340 -36.38 5.01 31.70
N HIS A 341 -36.40 4.81 30.38
CA HIS A 341 -37.25 3.80 29.72
C HIS A 341 -36.84 2.37 30.08
N TYR A 342 -35.51 2.09 30.09
CA TYR A 342 -34.98 0.73 30.38
C TYR A 342 -34.59 0.52 31.83
N GLY A 343 -34.60 1.55 32.68
CA GLY A 343 -34.34 1.44 34.12
C GLY A 343 -32.87 1.15 34.46
N PHE A 344 -31.91 1.72 33.72
CA PHE A 344 -30.49 1.55 34.02
C PHE A 344 -29.84 2.85 34.51
N ASN A 345 -28.72 2.71 35.25
CA ASN A 345 -27.98 3.84 35.78
C ASN A 345 -26.90 4.33 34.80
N LEU A 346 -26.95 5.62 34.38
CA LEU A 346 -26.00 6.27 33.49
C LEU A 346 -24.60 6.50 34.10
N ASP A 347 -24.48 6.42 35.42
CA ASP A 347 -23.21 6.66 36.12
C ASP A 347 -22.40 5.39 36.36
N LEU A 348 -22.95 4.22 36.00
CA LEU A 348 -22.18 2.96 35.98
C LEU A 348 -21.18 2.96 34.83
N PRO A 349 -20.01 2.33 35.00
CA PRO A 349 -19.11 2.01 33.90
C PRO A 349 -19.83 1.27 32.76
N PHE A 350 -19.48 1.59 31.51
CA PHE A 350 -20.15 0.97 30.35
C PHE A 350 -20.02 -0.57 30.36
N GLU A 351 -18.87 -1.09 30.79
CA GLU A 351 -18.61 -2.52 30.90
C GLU A 351 -19.47 -3.24 31.96
N GLU A 352 -19.94 -2.51 32.97
CA GLU A 352 -20.80 -3.04 34.04
C GLU A 352 -22.29 -3.00 33.68
N LEU A 353 -22.67 -2.33 32.58
CA LEU A 353 -24.05 -2.32 32.10
C LEU A 353 -24.45 -3.71 31.60
N PRO A 354 -25.72 -4.14 31.84
CA PRO A 354 -26.21 -5.40 31.28
C PRO A 354 -26.00 -5.49 29.76
N GLU A 355 -25.64 -6.66 29.26
CA GLU A 355 -25.37 -6.88 27.83
C GLU A 355 -26.51 -6.43 26.93
N LYS A 356 -27.76 -6.70 27.33
CA LYS A 356 -28.96 -6.23 26.62
C LYS A 356 -28.96 -4.70 26.47
N ILE A 357 -28.60 -3.96 27.50
CA ILE A 357 -28.57 -2.49 27.48
C ILE A 357 -27.42 -2.00 26.59
N ARG A 358 -26.23 -2.62 26.70
CA ARG A 358 -25.10 -2.28 25.83
C ARG A 358 -25.43 -2.49 24.36
N ASN A 359 -26.13 -3.59 24.02
CA ASN A 359 -26.55 -3.85 22.64
C ASN A 359 -27.59 -2.83 22.15
N ILE A 360 -28.55 -2.43 22.99
CA ILE A 360 -29.51 -1.38 22.62
C ILE A 360 -28.81 -0.05 22.41
N LEU A 361 -27.88 0.34 23.27
CA LEU A 361 -27.09 1.56 23.14
C LEU A 361 -26.30 1.58 21.84
N LEU A 362 -25.66 0.47 21.48
CA LEU A 362 -24.82 0.39 20.29
C LEU A 362 -25.64 0.25 19.01
N PHE A 363 -26.59 -0.67 18.96
CA PHE A 363 -27.27 -1.07 17.73
C PHE A 363 -28.74 -0.60 17.61
N GLY A 364 -29.28 -0.01 18.66
CA GLY A 364 -30.63 0.53 18.65
C GLY A 364 -31.70 -0.35 19.28
N SER A 365 -32.92 0.19 19.40
CA SER A 365 -34.08 -0.48 20.02
C SER A 365 -34.90 -1.34 19.05
N GLY A 366 -34.48 -1.49 17.79
CA GLY A 366 -35.23 -2.17 16.75
C GLY A 366 -36.57 -1.47 16.46
N SER A 367 -37.69 -2.17 16.59
CA SER A 367 -39.03 -1.61 16.39
C SER A 367 -39.63 -0.99 17.65
N GLU A 368 -38.96 -1.10 18.82
CA GLU A 368 -39.46 -0.56 20.07
C GLU A 368 -39.32 0.97 20.09
N THR A 369 -40.44 1.67 20.33
CA THR A 369 -40.50 3.12 20.34
C THR A 369 -40.23 3.66 21.73
N ILE A 370 -39.43 4.70 21.82
CA ILE A 370 -39.00 5.37 23.06
C ILE A 370 -39.40 6.82 23.01
N THR A 371 -39.88 7.36 24.11
CA THR A 371 -40.20 8.78 24.23
C THR A 371 -38.97 9.56 24.65
N PHE A 372 -38.42 10.33 23.72
CA PHE A 372 -37.29 11.21 23.97
C PHE A 372 -37.76 12.60 24.42
N THR A 373 -37.25 13.08 25.52
CA THR A 373 -37.48 14.43 26.00
C THR A 373 -36.20 15.27 25.77
N THR A 374 -36.29 16.29 24.90
CA THR A 374 -35.21 17.20 24.61
C THR A 374 -35.59 18.61 25.03
N LEU A 375 -34.67 19.38 25.59
CA LEU A 375 -34.85 20.78 25.91
C LEU A 375 -34.40 21.65 24.74
N SER A 376 -35.27 22.50 24.24
CA SER A 376 -34.90 23.48 23.23
C SER A 376 -33.93 24.53 23.80
N ALA A 377 -33.25 25.29 22.95
CA ALA A 377 -32.37 26.39 23.37
C ALA A 377 -33.10 27.45 24.22
N SER A 378 -34.44 27.50 24.14
CA SER A 378 -35.30 28.36 24.96
C SER A 378 -35.79 27.70 26.27
N GLY A 379 -35.30 26.51 26.62
CA GLY A 379 -35.65 25.76 27.83
C GLY A 379 -37.03 25.08 27.79
N LYS A 380 -37.76 25.10 26.66
CA LYS A 380 -39.03 24.39 26.53
C LYS A 380 -38.80 22.91 26.22
N PRO A 381 -39.42 21.99 26.97
CA PRO A 381 -39.37 20.56 26.68
C PRO A 381 -40.11 20.23 25.38
N SER A 382 -39.49 19.43 24.54
CA SER A 382 -40.09 18.82 23.35
C SER A 382 -39.98 17.31 23.52
N THR A 383 -41.11 16.64 23.31
CA THR A 383 -41.17 15.16 23.38
C THR A 383 -41.42 14.58 21.99
N GLU A 384 -40.63 13.59 21.64
CA GLU A 384 -40.73 12.83 20.38
C GLU A 384 -40.71 11.34 20.69
N THR A 385 -41.65 10.58 20.12
CA THR A 385 -41.70 9.12 20.29
C THR A 385 -41.23 8.45 18.98
N ARG A 386 -40.08 7.80 19.04
CA ARG A 386 -39.48 7.09 17.90
C ARG A 386 -38.58 5.95 18.38
N PRO A 387 -38.24 4.99 17.53
CA PRO A 387 -37.19 4.03 17.84
C PRO A 387 -35.84 4.71 18.03
N PHE A 388 -34.98 4.11 18.85
CA PHE A 388 -33.61 4.55 18.99
C PHE A 388 -32.74 3.92 17.91
N GLU A 389 -32.07 4.73 17.12
CA GLU A 389 -31.25 4.24 16.00
C GLU A 389 -29.97 3.47 16.44
N GLY A 390 -29.47 3.70 17.66
CA GLY A 390 -28.18 3.17 18.11
C GLY A 390 -27.01 4.08 17.75
N ILE A 391 -25.95 3.99 18.58
CA ILE A 391 -24.75 4.85 18.43
C ILE A 391 -24.00 4.49 17.13
N VAL A 392 -23.89 3.22 16.80
CA VAL A 392 -23.21 2.74 15.57
C VAL A 392 -23.90 3.30 14.33
N HIS A 393 -25.23 3.11 14.21
CA HIS A 393 -25.99 3.61 13.06
C HIS A 393 -26.02 5.14 12.99
N ASN A 394 -25.98 5.84 14.15
CA ASN A 394 -25.85 7.28 14.18
C ASN A 394 -24.50 7.72 13.57
N PHE A 395 -23.39 7.02 13.89
CA PHE A 395 -22.08 7.31 13.32
C PHE A 395 -22.05 7.04 11.82
N GLU A 396 -22.64 5.91 11.36
CA GLU A 396 -22.78 5.58 9.95
C GLU A 396 -23.57 6.64 9.18
N ARG A 397 -24.72 7.05 9.69
CA ARG A 397 -25.55 8.07 9.08
C ARG A 397 -24.82 9.41 9.00
N ARG A 398 -24.23 9.88 10.11
CA ARG A 398 -23.46 11.13 10.15
C ARG A 398 -22.27 11.13 9.21
N TYR A 399 -21.55 10.02 9.10
CA TYR A 399 -20.44 9.88 8.18
C TYR A 399 -20.88 10.00 6.71
N ARG A 400 -22.05 9.46 6.39
CA ARG A 400 -22.63 9.52 5.05
C ARG A 400 -23.19 10.88 4.69
N GLU A 401 -23.85 11.54 5.64
CA GLU A 401 -24.62 12.78 5.42
C GLU A 401 -23.79 14.06 5.60
N THR A 402 -22.61 13.99 6.22
CA THR A 402 -21.80 15.19 6.48
C THR A 402 -21.10 15.72 5.23
N ASP A 403 -21.22 17.03 5.01
CA ASP A 403 -20.45 17.75 3.99
C ASP A 403 -19.07 18.21 4.49
N SER A 404 -18.85 18.17 5.82
CA SER A 404 -17.60 18.61 6.44
C SER A 404 -16.54 17.51 6.38
N ALA A 405 -15.45 17.74 5.66
CA ALA A 405 -14.29 16.84 5.61
C ALA A 405 -13.72 16.54 7.01
N ASN A 406 -13.62 17.55 7.87
CA ASN A 406 -13.11 17.40 9.24
C ASN A 406 -13.99 16.45 10.09
N VAL A 407 -15.33 16.56 9.96
CA VAL A 407 -16.26 15.66 10.69
C VAL A 407 -16.15 14.24 10.14
N ARG A 408 -16.01 14.09 8.82
CA ARG A 408 -15.81 12.78 8.17
C ARG A 408 -14.52 12.13 8.63
N ASP A 409 -13.41 12.87 8.68
CA ASP A 409 -12.12 12.38 9.17
C ASP A 409 -12.15 11.99 10.65
N GLU A 410 -12.86 12.75 11.49
CA GLU A 410 -13.05 12.39 12.89
C GLU A 410 -13.86 11.11 13.06
N LEU A 411 -14.94 10.94 12.29
CA LEU A 411 -15.76 9.73 12.35
C LEU A 411 -15.04 8.51 11.75
N ALA A 412 -14.22 8.70 10.72
CA ALA A 412 -13.44 7.63 10.12
C ALA A 412 -12.50 6.92 11.12
N LYS A 413 -12.08 7.59 12.19
CA LYS A 413 -11.24 6.99 13.25
C LYS A 413 -11.92 5.84 13.99
N PHE A 414 -13.25 5.77 13.95
CA PHE A 414 -14.05 4.72 14.59
C PHE A 414 -14.39 3.57 13.63
N GLN A 415 -13.93 3.67 12.38
CA GLN A 415 -14.09 2.59 11.40
C GLN A 415 -12.97 1.55 11.53
N HIS A 416 -13.34 0.31 11.26
CA HIS A 416 -12.42 -0.79 11.10
C HIS A 416 -12.70 -1.52 9.77
N THR A 417 -11.71 -2.22 9.26
CA THR A 417 -11.83 -3.04 8.05
C THR A 417 -12.13 -4.48 8.41
N ARG A 418 -13.09 -5.10 7.71
CA ARG A 418 -13.30 -6.54 7.76
C ARG A 418 -13.24 -7.13 6.36
N THR A 419 -12.85 -8.38 6.25
CA THR A 419 -12.91 -9.11 4.99
C THR A 419 -14.35 -9.09 4.47
N CYS A 420 -14.52 -8.77 3.19
CA CYS A 420 -15.85 -8.72 2.56
C CYS A 420 -16.51 -10.09 2.64
N PRO A 421 -17.71 -10.22 3.24
CA PRO A 421 -18.40 -11.51 3.40
C PRO A 421 -18.82 -12.14 2.07
N ALA A 422 -19.15 -11.33 1.06
CA ALA A 422 -19.58 -11.83 -0.24
C ALA A 422 -18.45 -12.40 -1.08
N CYS A 423 -17.30 -11.72 -1.13
CA CYS A 423 -16.16 -12.21 -1.93
C CYS A 423 -15.07 -12.91 -1.10
N GLN A 424 -15.15 -12.89 0.22
CA GLN A 424 -14.16 -13.49 1.12
C GLN A 424 -12.72 -13.04 0.84
N GLY A 425 -12.56 -11.74 0.52
CA GLY A 425 -11.27 -11.14 0.23
C GLY A 425 -10.80 -11.24 -1.23
N THR A 426 -11.41 -12.07 -2.07
CA THR A 426 -10.95 -12.31 -3.45
C THR A 426 -11.15 -11.13 -4.40
N ARG A 427 -11.84 -10.06 -3.99
CA ARG A 427 -12.16 -8.85 -4.77
C ARG A 427 -13.07 -9.05 -5.97
N LEU A 428 -13.28 -10.29 -6.42
CA LEU A 428 -13.97 -10.64 -7.66
C LEU A 428 -15.40 -11.14 -7.42
N ARG A 429 -16.23 -10.99 -8.47
CA ARG A 429 -17.57 -11.61 -8.52
C ARG A 429 -17.47 -13.12 -8.57
N ILE A 430 -18.55 -13.79 -8.19
CA ILE A 430 -18.67 -15.24 -8.20
C ILE A 430 -18.40 -15.83 -9.59
N ASP A 431 -18.78 -15.12 -10.64
CA ASP A 431 -18.58 -15.53 -12.03
C ASP A 431 -17.09 -15.72 -12.37
N ALA A 432 -16.24 -14.78 -11.94
CA ALA A 432 -14.79 -14.81 -12.18
C ALA A 432 -14.06 -15.78 -11.25
N ARG A 433 -14.54 -15.96 -10.01
CA ARG A 433 -13.87 -16.79 -8.99
C ARG A 433 -13.83 -18.27 -9.35
N ASN A 434 -14.80 -18.74 -10.14
CA ASN A 434 -14.95 -20.13 -10.49
C ASN A 434 -14.36 -20.51 -11.85
N VAL A 435 -13.59 -19.63 -12.46
CA VAL A 435 -12.81 -19.93 -13.66
C VAL A 435 -11.40 -20.34 -13.26
N ARG A 436 -10.92 -21.46 -13.78
CA ARG A 436 -9.62 -22.04 -13.42
C ARG A 436 -8.75 -22.25 -14.67
N VAL A 437 -7.42 -22.20 -14.50
CA VAL A 437 -6.43 -22.45 -15.54
C VAL A 437 -5.47 -23.54 -15.06
N GLY A 438 -5.14 -24.47 -15.90
CA GLY A 438 -4.23 -25.58 -15.63
C GLY A 438 -4.73 -26.91 -16.13
N PRO A 439 -3.94 -28.00 -15.94
CA PRO A 439 -4.38 -29.36 -16.19
C PRO A 439 -5.49 -29.78 -15.23
N ALA A 440 -6.37 -30.65 -15.67
CA ALA A 440 -7.49 -31.14 -14.85
C ALA A 440 -7.00 -31.71 -13.50
N GLY A 441 -7.63 -31.25 -12.40
CA GLY A 441 -7.26 -31.62 -11.02
C GLY A 441 -6.10 -30.82 -10.43
N HIS A 442 -5.38 -30.05 -11.21
CA HIS A 442 -4.31 -29.12 -10.76
C HIS A 442 -4.55 -27.69 -11.25
N ASP A 443 -5.73 -27.44 -11.76
CA ASP A 443 -6.15 -26.13 -12.23
C ASP A 443 -6.43 -25.15 -11.07
N LYS A 444 -6.08 -23.87 -11.25
CA LYS A 444 -6.13 -22.85 -10.21
C LYS A 444 -6.93 -21.63 -10.65
N PRO A 445 -7.73 -21.03 -9.76
CA PRO A 445 -8.42 -19.78 -10.03
C PRO A 445 -7.45 -18.58 -9.90
N ILE A 446 -7.79 -17.46 -10.58
CA ILE A 446 -6.95 -16.26 -10.62
C ILE A 446 -6.65 -15.68 -9.23
N TRP A 447 -7.63 -15.71 -8.32
CA TRP A 447 -7.47 -15.17 -6.96
C TRP A 447 -6.50 -16.00 -6.11
N GLU A 448 -6.47 -17.33 -6.28
CA GLU A 448 -5.53 -18.21 -5.58
C GLU A 448 -4.08 -17.94 -6.07
N ILE A 449 -3.88 -17.83 -7.38
CA ILE A 449 -2.57 -17.49 -7.97
C ILE A 449 -2.12 -16.10 -7.51
N SER A 450 -3.04 -15.13 -7.40
CA SER A 450 -2.72 -13.77 -6.93
C SER A 450 -2.32 -13.73 -5.45
N ALA A 451 -2.82 -14.66 -4.64
CA ALA A 451 -2.50 -14.78 -3.23
C ALA A 451 -1.13 -15.45 -2.97
N TRP A 452 -0.62 -16.22 -3.92
CA TRP A 452 0.69 -16.89 -3.79
C TRP A 452 1.82 -15.87 -3.72
N THR A 453 2.92 -16.27 -3.13
CA THR A 453 4.17 -15.52 -3.22
C THR A 453 4.66 -15.50 -4.68
N LEU A 454 5.41 -14.45 -5.03
CA LEU A 454 5.99 -14.34 -6.38
C LEU A 454 6.89 -15.53 -6.73
N GLY A 455 7.57 -16.10 -5.70
CA GLY A 455 8.36 -17.32 -5.86
C GLY A 455 7.51 -18.54 -6.21
N GLU A 456 6.41 -18.78 -5.49
CA GLU A 456 5.47 -19.87 -5.77
C GLU A 456 4.80 -19.71 -7.13
N ALA A 457 4.35 -18.48 -7.45
CA ALA A 457 3.76 -18.17 -8.73
C ALA A 457 4.74 -18.42 -9.89
N ALA A 458 6.02 -17.99 -9.76
CA ALA A 458 7.04 -18.24 -10.77
C ALA A 458 7.25 -19.73 -10.99
N HIS A 459 7.41 -20.49 -9.90
CA HIS A 459 7.56 -21.94 -9.99
C HIS A 459 6.38 -22.60 -10.68
N TRP A 460 5.16 -22.21 -10.36
CA TRP A 460 3.97 -22.77 -11.00
C TRP A 460 3.91 -22.45 -12.50
N PHE A 461 4.18 -21.20 -12.91
CA PHE A 461 4.15 -20.80 -14.32
C PHE A 461 5.27 -21.45 -15.16
N GLU A 462 6.44 -21.72 -14.58
CA GLU A 462 7.54 -22.45 -15.24
C GLU A 462 7.16 -23.89 -15.57
N HIS A 463 6.29 -24.52 -14.76
CA HIS A 463 5.86 -25.91 -14.91
C HIS A 463 4.48 -26.06 -15.54
N LEU A 464 3.74 -24.97 -15.74
CA LEU A 464 2.40 -24.99 -16.31
C LEU A 464 2.43 -25.43 -17.77
N LYS A 465 1.80 -26.57 -18.05
CA LYS A 465 1.58 -27.10 -19.40
C LYS A 465 0.10 -27.12 -19.69
N LEU A 466 -0.29 -26.41 -20.74
CA LEU A 466 -1.65 -26.46 -21.28
C LEU A 466 -1.70 -27.45 -22.45
N GLU A 467 -2.88 -27.98 -22.74
CA GLU A 467 -3.07 -28.98 -23.80
C GLU A 467 -3.95 -28.45 -24.94
N GLY A 468 -3.81 -29.03 -26.10
CA GLY A 468 -4.64 -28.76 -27.26
C GLY A 468 -4.57 -27.32 -27.76
N ALA A 469 -5.68 -26.78 -28.22
CA ALA A 469 -5.77 -25.40 -28.74
C ALA A 469 -5.41 -24.34 -27.69
N LYS A 470 -5.62 -24.62 -26.39
CA LYS A 470 -5.28 -23.72 -25.29
C LYS A 470 -3.77 -23.53 -25.15
N ALA A 471 -2.95 -24.54 -25.49
CA ALA A 471 -1.50 -24.45 -25.44
C ALA A 471 -0.97 -23.40 -26.42
N ALA A 472 -1.44 -23.40 -27.67
CA ALA A 472 -0.98 -22.46 -28.70
C ALA A 472 -1.26 -20.98 -28.33
N VAL A 473 -2.37 -20.72 -27.66
CA VAL A 473 -2.74 -19.37 -27.24
C VAL A 473 -2.06 -18.99 -25.92
N GLY A 474 -2.01 -19.93 -24.97
CA GLY A 474 -1.50 -19.67 -23.63
C GLY A 474 0.00 -19.54 -23.53
N GLU A 475 0.77 -20.23 -24.37
CA GLU A 475 2.24 -20.31 -24.27
C GLU A 475 2.92 -18.93 -24.28
N ARG A 476 2.50 -18.04 -25.17
CA ARG A 476 3.07 -16.68 -25.24
C ARG A 476 2.77 -15.88 -23.99
N ILE A 477 1.55 -15.97 -23.48
CA ILE A 477 1.11 -15.22 -22.28
C ILE A 477 1.83 -15.77 -21.05
N ILE A 478 1.94 -17.09 -20.92
CA ILE A 478 2.66 -17.75 -19.81
C ILE A 478 4.13 -17.34 -19.80
N ARG A 479 4.76 -17.26 -20.96
CA ARG A 479 6.17 -16.86 -21.11
C ARG A 479 6.38 -15.41 -20.62
N GLU A 480 5.46 -14.50 -20.96
CA GLU A 480 5.50 -13.11 -20.48
C GLU A 480 5.32 -13.00 -18.98
N ILE A 481 4.37 -13.75 -18.40
CA ILE A 481 4.15 -13.80 -16.95
C ILE A 481 5.39 -14.35 -16.25
N ALA A 482 5.92 -15.48 -16.70
CA ALA A 482 7.09 -16.13 -16.13
C ALA A 482 8.33 -15.22 -16.17
N SER A 483 8.54 -14.49 -17.27
CA SER A 483 9.65 -13.54 -17.41
C SER A 483 9.54 -12.40 -16.37
N ARG A 484 8.35 -11.78 -16.23
CA ARG A 484 8.13 -10.71 -15.25
C ARG A 484 8.27 -11.18 -13.80
N LEU A 485 7.76 -12.38 -13.49
CA LEU A 485 7.91 -12.98 -12.17
C LEU A 485 9.37 -13.27 -11.84
N ARG A 486 10.15 -13.73 -12.84
CA ARG A 486 11.60 -13.96 -12.67
C ARG A 486 12.31 -12.65 -12.30
N PHE A 487 12.08 -11.54 -13.03
CA PHE A 487 12.71 -10.26 -12.71
C PHE A 487 12.35 -9.76 -11.31
N LEU A 488 11.11 -9.95 -10.86
CA LEU A 488 10.71 -9.61 -9.49
C LEU A 488 11.45 -10.47 -8.45
N ASN A 489 11.67 -11.73 -8.73
CA ASN A 489 12.44 -12.63 -7.87
C ASN A 489 13.94 -12.29 -7.86
N ASP A 490 14.49 -11.88 -9.01
CA ASP A 490 15.90 -11.50 -9.16
C ASP A 490 16.25 -10.24 -8.37
N VAL A 491 15.27 -9.31 -8.19
CA VAL A 491 15.44 -8.14 -7.32
C VAL A 491 15.10 -8.42 -5.85
N GLY A 492 14.92 -9.68 -5.45
CA GLY A 492 14.73 -10.09 -4.05
C GLY A 492 13.31 -9.91 -3.51
N LEU A 493 12.28 -9.90 -4.36
CA LEU A 493 10.88 -9.69 -3.96
C LEU A 493 10.06 -11.01 -3.91
N GLN A 494 10.70 -12.18 -3.90
CA GLN A 494 10.05 -13.49 -3.98
C GLN A 494 9.01 -13.74 -2.87
N TYR A 495 9.08 -13.02 -1.76
CA TYR A 495 8.19 -13.15 -0.61
C TYR A 495 6.88 -12.35 -0.72
N LEU A 496 6.77 -11.39 -1.65
CA LEU A 496 5.55 -10.62 -1.87
C LEU A 496 4.51 -11.45 -2.63
N SER A 497 3.23 -11.09 -2.50
CA SER A 497 2.15 -11.65 -3.33
C SER A 497 1.68 -10.64 -4.37
N LEU A 498 1.07 -11.13 -5.48
CA LEU A 498 0.52 -10.25 -6.52
C LEU A 498 -0.68 -9.43 -6.03
N GLU A 499 -1.43 -9.92 -5.05
CA GLU A 499 -2.59 -9.23 -4.46
C GLU A 499 -2.21 -8.15 -3.46
N ARG A 500 -0.94 -8.11 -2.99
CA ARG A 500 -0.51 -7.15 -1.98
C ARG A 500 -0.74 -5.73 -2.46
N SER A 501 -1.41 -4.94 -1.63
CA SER A 501 -1.75 -3.56 -1.94
C SER A 501 -0.50 -2.67 -1.99
N ALA A 502 -0.43 -1.79 -2.99
CA ALA A 502 0.74 -0.95 -3.24
C ALA A 502 1.01 0.07 -2.13
N ASP A 503 -0.02 0.49 -1.40
CA ASP A 503 0.10 1.41 -0.26
C ASP A 503 0.72 0.77 0.99
N THR A 504 0.81 -0.57 1.03
CA THR A 504 1.44 -1.32 2.12
C THR A 504 2.92 -1.64 1.88
N LEU A 505 3.44 -1.26 0.72
CA LEU A 505 4.83 -1.51 0.34
C LEU A 505 5.77 -0.49 0.99
N SER A 506 6.93 -0.95 1.42
CA SER A 506 8.04 -0.05 1.77
C SER A 506 8.56 0.70 0.54
N GLY A 507 9.23 1.84 0.75
CA GLY A 507 9.83 2.62 -0.34
C GLY A 507 10.78 1.78 -1.21
N GLY A 508 11.62 0.95 -0.60
CA GLY A 508 12.54 0.07 -1.31
C GLY A 508 11.82 -1.07 -2.07
N GLU A 509 10.76 -1.67 -1.53
CA GLU A 509 9.95 -2.67 -2.25
C GLU A 509 9.31 -2.06 -3.50
N ALA A 510 8.71 -0.88 -3.36
CA ALA A 510 8.10 -0.17 -4.46
C ALA A 510 9.09 0.21 -5.56
N GLN A 511 10.28 0.66 -5.19
CA GLN A 511 11.37 0.98 -6.12
C GLN A 511 11.82 -0.24 -6.90
N ARG A 512 12.04 -1.39 -6.23
CA ARG A 512 12.44 -2.64 -6.86
C ARG A 512 11.37 -3.22 -7.79
N ILE A 513 10.09 -3.07 -7.45
CA ILE A 513 8.99 -3.42 -8.34
C ILE A 513 9.07 -2.60 -9.63
N ARG A 514 9.33 -1.30 -9.55
CA ARG A 514 9.51 -0.44 -10.73
C ARG A 514 10.74 -0.86 -11.55
N LEU A 515 11.85 -1.14 -10.87
CA LEU A 515 13.07 -1.61 -11.52
C LEU A 515 12.80 -2.91 -12.30
N ALA A 516 12.21 -3.92 -11.66
CA ALA A 516 11.88 -5.18 -12.30
C ALA A 516 10.93 -5.01 -13.51
N SER A 517 9.94 -4.13 -13.40
CA SER A 517 9.01 -3.82 -14.50
C SER A 517 9.72 -3.17 -15.68
N GLN A 518 10.69 -2.28 -15.43
CA GLN A 518 11.46 -1.63 -16.50
C GLN A 518 12.43 -2.60 -17.17
N ILE A 519 13.10 -3.47 -16.43
CA ILE A 519 13.95 -4.52 -16.99
C ILE A 519 13.14 -5.46 -17.87
N GLY A 520 11.95 -5.84 -17.42
CA GLY A 520 11.01 -6.68 -18.19
C GLY A 520 10.56 -6.08 -19.52
N SER A 521 10.69 -4.75 -19.70
CA SER A 521 10.39 -4.09 -20.98
C SER A 521 11.42 -4.35 -22.08
N GLY A 522 12.62 -4.85 -21.74
CA GLY A 522 13.68 -5.19 -22.69
C GLY A 522 14.29 -4.00 -23.45
N LEU A 523 14.16 -2.79 -22.90
CA LEU A 523 14.69 -1.57 -23.51
C LEU A 523 16.23 -1.59 -23.53
N THR A 524 16.80 -1.18 -24.65
CA THR A 524 18.26 -1.08 -24.84
C THR A 524 18.67 0.32 -25.29
N GLY A 525 19.89 0.73 -24.97
CA GLY A 525 20.38 2.07 -25.30
C GLY A 525 19.80 3.19 -24.47
N VAL A 526 19.21 2.88 -23.33
CA VAL A 526 18.56 3.80 -22.37
C VAL A 526 19.53 4.15 -21.24
N MET A 527 19.36 5.30 -20.63
CA MET A 527 20.03 5.70 -19.41
C MET A 527 19.08 5.51 -18.21
N TYR A 528 19.38 4.56 -17.34
CA TYR A 528 18.67 4.37 -16.09
C TYR A 528 19.32 5.19 -15.00
N VAL A 529 18.55 5.93 -14.23
CA VAL A 529 19.00 6.70 -13.07
C VAL A 529 18.25 6.20 -11.85
N LEU A 530 18.99 5.62 -10.89
CA LEU A 530 18.44 5.00 -9.70
C LEU A 530 18.88 5.74 -8.44
N ASP A 531 17.98 5.89 -7.48
CA ASP A 531 18.23 6.53 -6.18
C ASP A 531 18.27 5.47 -5.09
N GLU A 532 19.47 5.18 -4.59
CA GLU A 532 19.75 4.27 -3.48
C GLU A 532 18.96 2.94 -3.55
N PRO A 533 19.10 2.15 -4.62
CA PRO A 533 18.29 0.94 -4.81
C PRO A 533 18.59 -0.18 -3.81
N SER A 534 19.71 -0.13 -3.06
CA SER A 534 20.09 -1.08 -2.02
C SER A 534 19.35 -0.88 -0.68
N ILE A 535 18.57 0.20 -0.55
CA ILE A 535 17.88 0.55 0.70
C ILE A 535 16.99 -0.59 1.24
N GLY A 536 17.15 -0.85 2.55
CA GLY A 536 16.35 -1.86 3.26
C GLY A 536 16.64 -3.30 2.81
N LEU A 537 17.75 -3.52 2.09
CA LEU A 537 18.18 -4.84 1.67
C LEU A 537 19.14 -5.47 2.68
N HIS A 538 18.92 -6.74 2.94
CA HIS A 538 19.95 -7.59 3.52
C HIS A 538 21.06 -7.83 2.47
N GLN A 539 22.32 -8.01 2.88
CA GLN A 539 23.46 -8.19 1.96
C GLN A 539 23.24 -9.29 0.93
N ARG A 540 22.63 -10.40 1.31
CA ARG A 540 22.24 -11.48 0.37
C ARG A 540 21.34 -11.01 -0.77
N ASP A 541 20.39 -10.12 -0.46
CA ASP A 541 19.46 -9.59 -1.46
C ASP A 541 20.11 -8.46 -2.27
N ASN A 542 21.09 -7.75 -1.68
CA ASN A 542 21.92 -6.76 -2.37
C ASN A 542 22.80 -7.39 -3.46
N ASP A 543 23.40 -8.55 -3.20
CA ASP A 543 24.17 -9.31 -4.21
C ASP A 543 23.32 -9.61 -5.47
N ARG A 544 22.04 -9.97 -5.29
CA ARG A 544 21.08 -10.20 -6.37
C ARG A 544 20.76 -8.92 -7.14
N LEU A 545 20.52 -7.83 -6.42
CA LEU A 545 20.29 -6.53 -7.03
C LEU A 545 21.48 -6.10 -7.89
N LEU A 546 22.70 -6.21 -7.40
CA LEU A 546 23.92 -5.85 -8.13
C LEU A 546 24.08 -6.70 -9.39
N SER A 547 23.80 -8.01 -9.30
CA SER A 547 23.77 -8.89 -10.48
C SER A 547 22.74 -8.42 -11.51
N THR A 548 21.58 -7.97 -11.07
CA THR A 548 20.52 -7.44 -11.93
C THR A 548 20.91 -6.12 -12.60
N LEU A 549 21.56 -5.19 -11.88
CA LEU A 549 22.06 -3.93 -12.42
C LEU A 549 23.18 -4.16 -13.44
N THR A 550 24.06 -5.12 -13.17
CA THR A 550 25.12 -5.55 -14.09
C THR A 550 24.53 -6.14 -15.37
N HIS A 551 23.50 -6.98 -15.25
CA HIS A 551 22.79 -7.52 -16.41
C HIS A 551 22.13 -6.42 -17.24
N LEU A 552 21.51 -5.43 -16.60
CA LEU A 552 20.90 -4.28 -17.27
C LEU A 552 21.93 -3.46 -18.07
N ARG A 553 23.15 -3.28 -17.51
CA ARG A 553 24.29 -2.69 -18.20
C ARG A 553 24.69 -3.52 -19.42
N ASP A 554 24.80 -4.84 -19.26
CA ASP A 554 25.29 -5.77 -20.29
C ASP A 554 24.32 -5.86 -21.49
N LEU A 555 23.05 -5.48 -21.30
CA LEU A 555 22.10 -5.26 -22.39
C LEU A 555 22.37 -4.01 -23.22
N GLY A 556 23.43 -3.24 -22.93
CA GLY A 556 23.81 -2.03 -23.65
C GLY A 556 23.20 -0.75 -23.11
N ASN A 557 22.82 -0.72 -21.84
CA ASN A 557 22.28 0.46 -21.17
C ASN A 557 23.35 1.16 -20.34
N SER A 558 23.18 2.48 -20.13
CA SER A 558 23.94 3.22 -19.11
C SER A 558 23.17 3.19 -17.80
N VAL A 559 23.79 2.72 -16.73
CA VAL A 559 23.15 2.58 -15.43
C VAL A 559 23.84 3.52 -14.45
N LEU A 560 23.18 4.62 -14.07
CA LEU A 560 23.66 5.60 -13.11
C LEU A 560 22.95 5.35 -11.79
N VAL A 561 23.72 5.16 -10.73
CA VAL A 561 23.20 4.83 -9.40
C VAL A 561 23.74 5.83 -8.38
N VAL A 562 22.87 6.50 -7.66
CA VAL A 562 23.25 7.23 -6.44
C VAL A 562 23.31 6.22 -5.32
N GLU A 563 24.50 5.98 -4.73
CA GLU A 563 24.67 4.91 -3.74
C GLU A 563 25.73 5.25 -2.68
N HIS A 564 25.54 4.59 -1.52
CA HIS A 564 26.44 4.66 -0.37
C HIS A 564 26.93 3.27 0.07
N ASP A 565 26.38 2.22 -0.49
CA ASP A 565 26.72 0.84 -0.17
C ASP A 565 28.11 0.48 -0.73
N GLU A 566 28.96 -0.14 0.11
CA GLU A 566 30.32 -0.49 -0.27
C GLU A 566 30.38 -1.48 -1.43
N ASP A 567 29.50 -2.50 -1.43
CA ASP A 567 29.48 -3.53 -2.44
C ASP A 567 29.04 -2.95 -3.79
N ALA A 568 28.07 -2.03 -3.78
CA ALA A 568 27.62 -1.32 -4.97
C ALA A 568 28.73 -0.43 -5.57
N ILE A 569 29.47 0.30 -4.72
CA ILE A 569 30.61 1.13 -5.15
C ILE A 569 31.71 0.25 -5.74
N ARG A 570 32.04 -0.87 -5.10
CA ARG A 570 33.08 -1.80 -5.58
C ARG A 570 32.71 -2.53 -6.87
N ALA A 571 31.41 -2.73 -7.14
CA ALA A 571 30.90 -3.36 -8.37
C ALA A 571 30.82 -2.38 -9.55
N ALA A 572 31.01 -1.09 -9.33
CA ALA A 572 30.90 -0.07 -10.36
C ALA A 572 32.06 -0.11 -11.35
N ASP A 573 31.76 0.12 -12.64
CA ASP A 573 32.76 0.31 -13.67
C ASP A 573 33.40 1.70 -13.59
N HIS A 574 32.63 2.68 -13.09
CA HIS A 574 33.06 4.07 -12.92
C HIS A 574 32.39 4.68 -11.72
N VAL A 575 33.13 5.42 -10.91
CA VAL A 575 32.63 6.09 -9.70
C VAL A 575 32.85 7.58 -9.83
N VAL A 576 31.89 8.37 -9.37
CA VAL A 576 31.97 9.82 -9.22
C VAL A 576 31.75 10.15 -7.74
N ASP A 577 32.76 10.64 -7.07
CA ASP A 577 32.70 11.04 -5.66
C ASP A 577 32.45 12.55 -5.52
N MET A 578 31.36 12.88 -4.85
CA MET A 578 30.88 14.26 -4.66
C MET A 578 31.20 14.74 -3.24
N GLY A 579 31.68 15.96 -3.12
CA GLY A 579 32.02 16.50 -1.79
C GLY A 579 32.46 17.97 -1.89
N LEU A 580 33.39 18.44 -1.06
CA LEU A 580 34.02 17.89 0.17
C LEU A 580 33.06 17.74 1.35
N GLY A 581 32.05 18.61 1.46
CA GLY A 581 31.08 18.64 2.53
C GLY A 581 29.64 18.46 2.03
N ALA A 582 28.71 18.96 2.81
CA ALA A 582 27.27 18.96 2.53
C ALA A 582 26.75 20.38 2.30
N GLY A 583 25.62 20.52 1.59
CA GLY A 583 24.99 21.82 1.32
C GLY A 583 25.91 22.77 0.58
N GLU A 584 26.17 23.94 1.14
CA GLU A 584 27.05 24.98 0.54
C GLU A 584 28.54 24.56 0.49
N HIS A 585 28.95 23.63 1.35
CA HIS A 585 30.30 23.06 1.36
C HIS A 585 30.47 21.86 0.42
N GLY A 586 29.37 21.41 -0.21
CA GLY A 586 29.35 20.34 -1.21
C GLY A 586 29.38 20.89 -2.64
N GLY A 587 28.92 20.06 -3.57
CA GLY A 587 28.66 20.44 -4.96
C GLY A 587 29.89 20.40 -5.88
N GLU A 588 31.00 19.80 -5.43
CA GLU A 588 32.22 19.61 -6.22
C GLU A 588 32.45 18.12 -6.53
N VAL A 589 33.10 17.81 -7.63
CA VAL A 589 33.58 16.46 -7.93
C VAL A 589 34.97 16.34 -7.36
N ILE A 590 35.11 15.47 -6.34
CA ILE A 590 36.40 15.25 -5.66
C ILE A 590 37.28 14.33 -6.49
N ALA A 591 36.71 13.23 -6.94
CA ALA A 591 37.36 12.23 -7.76
C ALA A 591 36.39 11.58 -8.71
N GLN A 592 36.89 11.09 -9.85
CA GLN A 592 36.13 10.27 -10.77
C GLN A 592 37.06 9.25 -11.45
N GLY A 593 36.56 8.06 -11.68
CA GLY A 593 37.36 6.99 -12.33
C GLY A 593 36.98 5.61 -11.82
N SER A 594 37.95 4.72 -11.78
CA SER A 594 37.81 3.40 -11.16
C SER A 594 37.71 3.53 -9.62
N VAL A 595 37.28 2.47 -8.95
CA VAL A 595 37.31 2.42 -7.48
C VAL A 595 38.69 2.72 -6.90
N GLN A 596 39.77 2.30 -7.59
CA GLN A 596 41.12 2.55 -7.15
C GLN A 596 41.48 4.05 -7.23
N ASP A 597 41.01 4.77 -8.26
CA ASP A 597 41.23 6.21 -8.39
C ASP A 597 40.59 6.99 -7.22
N ILE A 598 39.44 6.50 -6.73
CA ILE A 598 38.75 7.09 -5.56
C ILE A 598 39.51 6.79 -4.27
N ILE A 599 40.09 5.58 -4.12
CA ILE A 599 40.86 5.17 -2.94
C ILE A 599 42.16 5.99 -2.86
N ASP A 600 42.79 6.25 -4.00
CA ASP A 600 44.07 6.94 -4.08
C ASP A 600 43.92 8.47 -3.88
N GLU A 601 42.69 9.01 -3.93
CA GLU A 601 42.44 10.44 -3.69
C GLU A 601 42.40 10.78 -2.17
N PRO A 602 43.38 11.52 -1.64
CA PRO A 602 43.48 11.80 -0.20
C PRO A 602 42.32 12.61 0.37
N GLU A 603 41.69 13.47 -0.45
CA GLU A 603 40.54 14.30 -0.03
C GLU A 603 39.22 13.54 -0.05
N SER A 604 39.14 12.40 -0.74
CA SER A 604 37.96 11.55 -0.80
C SER A 604 37.72 10.85 0.54
N LEU A 605 36.64 11.25 1.24
CA LEU A 605 36.18 10.52 2.42
C LEU A 605 35.74 9.11 2.06
N THR A 606 35.03 8.94 0.94
CA THR A 606 34.65 7.64 0.41
C THR A 606 35.87 6.76 0.19
N GLY A 607 36.91 7.28 -0.49
CA GLY A 607 38.16 6.57 -0.75
C GLY A 607 38.89 6.14 0.53
N ARG A 608 38.91 7.00 1.55
CA ARG A 608 39.51 6.69 2.84
C ARG A 608 38.79 5.57 3.60
N TYR A 609 37.46 5.47 3.49
CA TYR A 609 36.69 4.33 4.06
C TYR A 609 36.93 3.06 3.25
N LEU A 610 36.83 3.10 1.92
CA LEU A 610 37.04 1.95 1.04
C LEU A 610 38.46 1.39 1.11
N GLY A 611 39.47 2.26 1.29
CA GLY A 611 40.89 1.90 1.47
C GLY A 611 41.25 1.49 2.91
N GLY A 612 40.32 1.58 3.85
CA GLY A 612 40.51 1.19 5.25
C GLY A 612 41.29 2.18 6.11
N ALA A 613 41.64 3.36 5.58
CA ALA A 613 42.28 4.44 6.35
C ALA A 613 41.33 5.01 7.43
N LEU A 614 40.04 5.03 7.13
CA LEU A 614 38.96 5.28 8.09
C LEU A 614 38.08 4.01 8.19
N LYS A 615 37.65 3.69 9.39
CA LYS A 615 36.73 2.56 9.63
C LYS A 615 35.90 2.76 10.89
N ILE A 616 34.68 2.25 10.89
CA ILE A 616 33.89 2.11 12.10
C ILE A 616 34.42 0.88 12.85
N ALA A 617 35.00 1.13 14.02
CA ALA A 617 35.67 0.07 14.78
C ALA A 617 34.67 -0.89 15.43
N VAL A 618 35.04 -2.16 15.53
CA VAL A 618 34.31 -3.13 16.38
C VAL A 618 34.62 -2.75 17.84
N PRO A 619 33.64 -2.65 18.74
CA PRO A 619 33.84 -2.38 20.14
C PRO A 619 34.76 -3.44 20.78
N THR A 620 35.75 -3.02 21.52
CA THR A 620 36.67 -3.93 22.26
C THR A 620 35.92 -4.65 23.40
N GLU A 621 34.98 -3.96 24.01
CA GLU A 621 34.15 -4.49 25.06
C GLU A 621 32.68 -4.17 24.75
N ARG A 622 31.79 -5.18 24.86
CA ARG A 622 30.36 -5.01 24.72
C ARG A 622 29.70 -4.95 26.11
N LYS A 623 28.67 -4.13 26.22
CA LYS A 623 27.88 -4.06 27.44
C LYS A 623 27.14 -5.39 27.65
N ALA A 624 27.31 -6.02 28.78
CA ALA A 624 26.64 -7.29 29.08
C ALA A 624 25.17 -7.10 29.51
N PRO A 625 24.27 -8.02 29.18
CA PRO A 625 22.89 -7.98 29.63
C PRO A 625 22.84 -8.10 31.17
N ASP A 626 21.94 -7.34 31.80
CA ASP A 626 21.61 -7.47 33.21
C ASP A 626 20.40 -8.39 33.44
N ARG A 627 19.76 -8.29 34.61
CA ARG A 627 18.59 -9.13 34.94
C ARG A 627 17.28 -8.65 34.33
N ARG A 628 17.27 -7.51 33.63
CA ARG A 628 16.06 -6.90 33.06
C ARG A 628 15.92 -7.30 31.60
N TRP A 629 14.80 -7.90 31.26
CA TRP A 629 14.50 -8.38 29.92
C TRP A 629 13.06 -8.04 29.53
N ILE A 630 12.84 -7.73 28.26
CA ILE A 630 11.53 -7.80 27.62
C ILE A 630 11.41 -9.21 27.03
N ARG A 631 10.33 -9.93 27.36
CA ARG A 631 10.08 -11.26 26.82
C ARG A 631 8.80 -11.26 26.01
N ILE A 632 8.90 -11.48 24.72
CA ILE A 632 7.77 -11.62 23.80
C ILE A 632 7.49 -13.10 23.63
N LEU A 633 6.28 -13.54 23.98
CA LEU A 633 5.88 -14.93 23.95
C LEU A 633 4.85 -15.18 22.86
N ASP A 634 5.15 -16.14 21.98
CA ASP A 634 4.27 -16.68 20.96
C ASP A 634 3.66 -15.57 20.05
N ALA A 635 4.52 -14.68 19.53
CA ALA A 635 4.12 -13.67 18.56
C ALA A 635 3.74 -14.32 17.22
N SER A 636 2.52 -14.06 16.73
CA SER A 636 1.92 -14.74 15.58
C SER A 636 1.32 -13.78 14.54
N GLY A 637 1.69 -12.50 14.59
CA GLY A 637 1.24 -11.50 13.61
C GLY A 637 1.87 -11.73 12.23
N ASN A 638 1.11 -11.52 11.16
CA ASN A 638 1.54 -11.67 9.77
C ASN A 638 2.24 -13.02 9.52
N ASN A 639 3.54 -12.99 9.21
CA ASN A 639 4.34 -14.19 8.96
C ASN A 639 5.06 -14.76 10.19
N LEU A 640 4.89 -14.16 11.38
CA LEU A 640 5.51 -14.69 12.60
C LEU A 640 4.89 -16.04 13.00
N LYS A 641 5.73 -16.99 13.39
CA LYS A 641 5.35 -18.35 13.74
C LYS A 641 5.61 -18.62 15.22
N GLU A 642 4.71 -18.13 16.08
CA GLU A 642 4.81 -18.29 17.54
C GLU A 642 6.20 -17.92 18.08
N ALA A 643 6.74 -16.82 17.56
CA ALA A 643 8.11 -16.41 17.86
C ALA A 643 8.25 -16.05 19.36
N ARG A 644 9.33 -16.57 19.98
CA ARG A 644 9.71 -16.26 21.37
C ARG A 644 11.02 -15.53 21.36
N ILE A 645 11.03 -14.32 21.90
CA ILE A 645 12.16 -13.42 21.78
C ILE A 645 12.40 -12.68 23.09
N ASP A 646 13.66 -12.72 23.53
CA ASP A 646 14.13 -12.03 24.72
C ASP A 646 15.01 -10.83 24.29
N ILE A 647 14.63 -9.61 24.70
CA ILE A 647 15.34 -8.37 24.43
C ILE A 647 15.94 -7.83 25.73
N PRO A 648 17.27 -7.69 25.85
CA PRO A 648 17.88 -7.16 27.05
C PRO A 648 17.65 -5.65 27.20
N VAL A 649 17.39 -5.19 28.43
CA VAL A 649 17.15 -3.79 28.75
C VAL A 649 18.47 -3.03 28.96
N GLY A 650 18.56 -1.79 28.52
CA GLY A 650 19.71 -0.91 28.69
C GLY A 650 20.87 -1.18 27.74
N LEU A 651 20.62 -1.87 26.66
CA LEU A 651 21.60 -2.22 25.62
C LEU A 651 21.20 -1.64 24.24
N MET A 652 22.15 -1.64 23.32
CA MET A 652 21.91 -1.42 21.90
C MET A 652 21.66 -2.78 21.23
N VAL A 653 20.40 -3.06 20.90
CA VAL A 653 19.94 -4.31 20.30
C VAL A 653 19.64 -4.09 18.83
N CYS A 654 20.30 -4.82 17.93
CA CYS A 654 19.94 -4.82 16.53
C CYS A 654 19.08 -6.04 16.18
N VAL A 655 17.97 -5.80 15.47
CA VAL A 655 17.10 -6.83 14.92
C VAL A 655 17.43 -6.95 13.44
N THR A 656 17.96 -8.09 13.04
CA THR A 656 18.52 -8.37 11.72
C THR A 656 17.76 -9.48 11.01
N GLY A 657 18.17 -9.79 9.79
CA GLY A 657 17.60 -10.87 8.98
C GLY A 657 17.18 -10.40 7.59
N VAL A 658 16.89 -11.35 6.72
CA VAL A 658 16.53 -11.08 5.32
C VAL A 658 15.27 -10.22 5.19
N SER A 659 15.07 -9.60 4.02
CA SER A 659 13.87 -8.81 3.74
C SER A 659 12.61 -9.69 3.86
N GLY A 660 11.55 -9.17 4.49
CA GLY A 660 10.32 -9.92 4.74
C GLY A 660 10.39 -11.00 5.82
N SER A 661 11.44 -11.10 6.64
CA SER A 661 11.59 -12.11 7.70
C SER A 661 10.71 -11.88 8.94
N GLY A 662 9.96 -10.76 9.02
CA GLY A 662 9.04 -10.46 10.12
C GLY A 662 9.57 -9.46 11.15
N LYS A 663 10.73 -8.81 10.94
CA LYS A 663 11.33 -7.83 11.85
C LYS A 663 10.39 -6.70 12.26
N SER A 664 9.80 -6.01 11.28
CA SER A 664 8.88 -4.88 11.54
C SER A 664 7.59 -5.33 12.21
N THR A 665 7.07 -6.50 11.86
CA THR A 665 5.90 -7.09 12.55
C THR A 665 6.20 -7.34 14.03
N LEU A 666 7.38 -7.89 14.33
CA LEU A 666 7.80 -8.17 15.69
C LEU A 666 7.98 -6.89 16.53
N ILE A 667 8.69 -5.91 15.97
CA ILE A 667 9.10 -4.72 16.73
C ILE A 667 8.04 -3.62 16.63
N ASN A 668 7.61 -3.25 15.43
CA ASN A 668 6.68 -2.14 15.24
C ASN A 668 5.24 -2.54 15.55
N ASP A 669 4.77 -3.69 15.00
CA ASP A 669 3.37 -4.08 15.18
C ASP A 669 3.11 -4.78 16.51
N THR A 670 4.03 -5.58 17.03
CA THR A 670 3.83 -6.31 18.29
C THR A 670 4.35 -5.50 19.48
N LEU A 671 5.66 -5.23 19.57
CA LEU A 671 6.26 -4.60 20.77
C LEU A 671 5.85 -3.14 20.94
N TYR A 672 6.06 -2.31 19.90
CA TYR A 672 5.79 -0.87 19.98
C TYR A 672 4.32 -0.57 20.27
N LYS A 673 3.40 -1.17 19.50
CA LYS A 673 1.97 -0.90 19.66
C LYS A 673 1.47 -1.36 21.04
N THR A 674 1.93 -2.52 21.54
CA THR A 674 1.58 -2.98 22.89
C THR A 674 2.05 -2.02 23.97
N LEU A 675 3.31 -1.53 23.88
CA LEU A 675 3.85 -0.61 24.86
C LEU A 675 3.20 0.77 24.76
N ALA A 676 2.92 1.26 23.54
CA ALA A 676 2.21 2.51 23.31
C ALA A 676 0.76 2.46 23.84
N GLN A 677 0.09 1.33 23.69
CA GLN A 677 -1.24 1.13 24.27
C GLN A 677 -1.17 1.15 25.81
N LYS A 678 -0.17 0.48 26.40
CA LYS A 678 0.00 0.44 27.87
C LYS A 678 0.36 1.83 28.44
N LEU A 679 1.32 2.54 27.84
CA LEU A 679 1.84 3.82 28.37
C LEU A 679 0.97 5.03 28.02
N TYR A 680 0.45 5.07 26.77
CA TYR A 680 -0.22 6.25 26.23
C TYR A 680 -1.70 6.02 25.91
N ARG A 681 -2.24 4.80 26.16
CA ARG A 681 -3.59 4.39 25.76
C ARG A 681 -3.81 4.62 24.25
N ALA A 682 -2.80 4.32 23.44
CA ALA A 682 -2.89 4.44 21.99
C ALA A 682 -3.94 3.46 21.45
N GLN A 683 -4.69 3.88 20.44
CA GLN A 683 -5.77 3.07 19.83
C GLN A 683 -5.29 2.04 18.81
N ALA A 684 -4.01 2.10 18.43
CA ALA A 684 -3.46 1.16 17.46
C ALA A 684 -3.45 -0.26 18.04
N GLU A 685 -4.07 -1.20 17.33
CA GLU A 685 -4.10 -2.60 17.72
C GLU A 685 -2.71 -3.23 17.54
N PRO A 686 -2.16 -3.87 18.57
CA PRO A 686 -0.94 -4.63 18.45
C PRO A 686 -1.19 -5.93 17.66
N ALA A 687 -0.17 -6.42 16.97
CA ALA A 687 -0.22 -7.74 16.35
C ALA A 687 -0.35 -8.83 17.45
N PRO A 688 -1.01 -9.96 17.13
CA PRO A 688 -1.32 -10.98 18.13
C PRO A 688 -0.05 -11.61 18.71
N CYS A 689 -0.01 -11.69 20.05
CA CYS A 689 0.98 -12.43 20.84
C CYS A 689 0.32 -12.92 22.12
N ARG A 690 0.87 -13.97 22.72
CA ARG A 690 0.29 -14.49 23.97
C ARG A 690 0.51 -13.52 25.13
N GLN A 691 1.73 -13.01 25.29
CA GLN A 691 2.12 -12.14 26.41
C GLN A 691 3.43 -11.41 26.12
N ILE A 692 3.59 -10.21 26.66
CA ILE A 692 4.87 -9.51 26.71
C ILE A 692 5.17 -9.12 28.14
N ASP A 693 6.28 -9.66 28.69
CA ASP A 693 6.76 -9.37 30.04
C ASP A 693 7.83 -8.27 30.02
N GLY A 694 8.04 -7.60 31.14
CA GLY A 694 9.11 -6.60 31.31
C GLY A 694 8.79 -5.20 30.80
N LEU A 695 7.56 -4.92 30.39
CA LEU A 695 7.15 -3.60 29.91
C LEU A 695 7.21 -2.51 31.00
N ASP A 696 7.19 -2.90 32.30
CA ASP A 696 7.26 -1.98 33.45
C ASP A 696 8.65 -1.37 33.67
N HIS A 697 9.65 -1.83 32.94
CA HIS A 697 10.98 -1.23 32.95
C HIS A 697 11.00 0.15 32.29
N PHE A 698 9.98 0.47 31.50
CA PHE A 698 9.93 1.69 30.68
C PHE A 698 8.83 2.64 31.16
N ASP A 699 9.14 3.93 31.13
CA ASP A 699 8.20 5.02 31.33
C ASP A 699 7.85 5.73 30.02
N LYS A 700 8.63 5.48 28.95
CA LYS A 700 8.45 6.10 27.65
C LYS A 700 8.87 5.15 26.52
N VAL A 701 8.15 5.19 25.40
CA VAL A 701 8.54 4.55 24.14
C VAL A 701 8.56 5.59 23.01
N ILE A 702 9.58 5.57 22.18
CA ILE A 702 9.77 6.47 21.06
C ILE A 702 10.06 5.64 19.83
N ALA A 703 9.20 5.71 18.82
CA ALA A 703 9.47 5.14 17.51
C ALA A 703 9.98 6.24 16.57
N VAL A 704 11.12 5.99 15.93
CA VAL A 704 11.74 6.88 14.96
C VAL A 704 11.77 6.14 13.63
N ASP A 705 10.81 6.47 12.78
CA ASP A 705 10.61 5.91 11.43
C ASP A 705 10.95 6.93 10.35
N GLN A 706 10.96 6.49 9.09
CA GLN A 706 11.24 7.31 7.92
C GLN A 706 10.06 8.17 7.45
N SER A 707 8.91 8.15 8.15
CA SER A 707 7.75 8.96 7.78
C SER A 707 8.08 10.46 7.82
N PRO A 708 7.49 11.27 6.94
CA PRO A 708 7.73 12.72 6.93
C PRO A 708 7.39 13.37 8.27
N ILE A 709 8.13 14.41 8.67
CA ILE A 709 7.86 15.22 9.87
C ILE A 709 6.57 16.07 9.76
N GLY A 710 5.92 16.04 8.61
CA GLY A 710 4.64 16.69 8.34
C GLY A 710 4.24 16.54 6.88
N ARG A 711 2.94 16.72 6.61
CA ARG A 711 2.35 16.54 5.27
C ARG A 711 2.13 17.83 4.49
N THR A 712 2.44 18.97 5.08
CA THR A 712 2.20 20.29 4.50
C THR A 712 3.49 21.10 4.39
N PRO A 713 3.60 22.07 3.46
CA PRO A 713 4.74 22.96 3.36
C PRO A 713 5.01 23.81 4.62
N ARG A 714 4.05 23.91 5.55
CA ARG A 714 4.19 24.61 6.84
C ARG A 714 5.03 23.85 7.86
N SER A 715 5.07 22.53 7.72
CA SER A 715 5.93 21.71 8.57
C SER A 715 7.39 21.85 8.11
N ASN A 716 8.28 22.13 9.05
CA ASN A 716 9.71 22.28 8.80
C ASN A 716 10.54 21.90 10.03
N PRO A 717 11.87 21.75 9.94
CA PRO A 717 12.72 21.36 11.05
C PRO A 717 12.57 22.27 12.28
N ALA A 718 12.48 23.60 12.09
CA ALA A 718 12.35 24.54 13.18
C ALA A 718 11.03 24.39 13.97
N THR A 719 9.91 24.12 13.28
CA THR A 719 8.62 23.91 13.94
C THR A 719 8.56 22.55 14.63
N TYR A 720 9.06 21.50 13.97
CA TYR A 720 9.02 20.14 14.48
C TYR A 720 9.85 19.99 15.76
N THR A 721 11.09 20.48 15.79
CA THR A 721 11.97 20.43 16.96
C THR A 721 11.56 21.40 18.08
N GLY A 722 10.52 22.21 17.85
CA GLY A 722 10.09 23.25 18.78
C GLY A 722 11.08 24.43 18.89
N LEU A 723 12.05 24.51 17.99
CA LEU A 723 13.04 25.59 17.92
C LEU A 723 12.40 26.93 17.56
N PHE A 724 11.33 26.92 16.78
CA PHE A 724 10.68 28.12 16.27
C PHE A 724 9.98 28.95 17.37
N THR A 725 9.55 28.33 18.46
CA THR A 725 8.91 29.07 19.57
C THR A 725 9.85 30.06 20.23
N PRO A 726 11.03 29.68 20.76
CA PRO A 726 11.97 30.66 21.34
C PRO A 726 12.49 31.68 20.31
N ILE A 727 12.58 31.34 19.02
CA ILE A 727 12.93 32.33 17.97
C ILE A 727 11.85 33.40 17.87
N ARG A 728 10.57 33.04 17.83
CA ARG A 728 9.45 33.99 17.77
C ARG A 728 9.39 34.87 19.02
N GLU A 729 9.64 34.32 20.21
CA GLU A 729 9.71 35.06 21.47
C GLU A 729 10.86 36.09 21.45
N LEU A 730 12.02 35.68 20.90
CA LEU A 730 13.15 36.57 20.71
C LEU A 730 12.83 37.76 19.80
N PHE A 731 12.19 37.52 18.65
CA PHE A 731 11.78 38.56 17.73
C PHE A 731 10.71 39.48 18.34
N ALA A 732 9.76 38.97 19.10
CA ALA A 732 8.78 39.78 19.83
C ALA A 732 9.44 40.64 20.92
N GLY A 733 10.59 40.24 21.43
CA GLY A 733 11.39 40.94 22.44
C GLY A 733 12.22 42.11 21.90
N VAL A 734 12.43 42.24 20.57
CA VAL A 734 13.23 43.36 20.03
C VAL A 734 12.53 44.71 20.18
N PRO A 735 13.24 45.85 20.33
CA PRO A 735 12.63 47.15 20.57
C PRO A 735 11.59 47.54 19.52
N SER A 736 11.91 47.38 18.23
CA SER A 736 10.98 47.72 17.13
C SER A 736 9.70 46.89 17.11
N ALA A 737 9.73 45.63 17.58
CA ALA A 737 8.53 44.81 17.71
C ALA A 737 7.66 45.28 18.91
N ARG A 738 8.30 45.62 20.04
CA ARG A 738 7.60 46.13 21.24
C ARG A 738 6.94 47.47 20.96
N GLU A 739 7.60 48.38 20.27
CA GLU A 739 7.05 49.67 19.86
C GLU A 739 5.80 49.54 19.02
N ARG A 740 5.74 48.53 18.16
CA ARG A 740 4.60 48.21 17.29
C ARG A 740 3.55 47.32 17.98
N GLY A 741 3.78 46.87 19.20
CA GLY A 741 2.90 45.94 19.91
C GLY A 741 2.86 44.52 19.34
N TYR A 742 3.91 44.09 18.67
CA TYR A 742 3.99 42.77 18.04
C TYR A 742 4.37 41.68 19.03
N GLY A 743 3.40 40.83 19.36
CA GLY A 743 3.63 39.65 20.18
C GLY A 743 4.16 38.47 19.38
N PRO A 744 4.51 37.33 20.04
CA PRO A 744 5.06 36.14 19.36
C PRO A 744 4.15 35.55 18.28
N GLY A 745 2.84 35.77 18.35
CA GLY A 745 1.86 35.38 17.34
C GLY A 745 2.07 36.05 15.99
N ARG A 746 2.59 37.29 15.98
CA ARG A 746 2.90 38.05 14.75
C ARG A 746 3.95 37.34 13.90
N PHE A 747 4.90 36.70 14.54
CA PHE A 747 6.01 35.96 13.91
C PHE A 747 5.67 34.50 13.61
N SER A 748 4.38 34.13 13.69
CA SER A 748 3.92 32.80 13.29
C SER A 748 3.34 32.83 11.88
N PHE A 749 3.83 32.02 10.98
CA PHE A 749 3.24 31.85 9.64
C PHE A 749 1.96 31.00 9.65
N ASN A 750 1.59 30.39 10.79
CA ASN A 750 0.35 29.61 10.94
C ASN A 750 -0.84 30.47 11.44
N VAL A 751 -0.59 31.69 11.92
CA VAL A 751 -1.60 32.56 12.52
C VAL A 751 -1.79 33.82 11.68
N ARG A 752 -3.03 34.25 11.52
CA ARG A 752 -3.35 35.52 10.84
C ARG A 752 -2.70 36.73 11.54
N GLY A 753 -2.35 37.73 10.77
CA GLY A 753 -1.83 39.02 11.24
C GLY A 753 -0.37 39.28 10.81
N GLY A 754 0.52 38.30 10.83
CA GLY A 754 1.91 38.45 10.39
C GLY A 754 2.28 37.67 9.15
N ARG A 755 1.49 36.67 8.78
CA ARG A 755 1.71 35.82 7.60
C ARG A 755 1.29 36.52 6.31
N CYS A 756 1.82 36.08 5.20
CA CYS A 756 1.30 36.43 3.88
C CYS A 756 -0.07 35.78 3.71
N GLU A 757 -1.12 36.56 3.49
CA GLU A 757 -2.48 36.02 3.34
C GLU A 757 -2.74 35.43 1.96
N ALA A 758 -1.92 35.74 0.93
CA ALA A 758 -2.08 35.16 -0.41
C ALA A 758 -1.72 33.67 -0.45
N CYS A 759 -0.66 33.25 0.27
CA CYS A 759 -0.27 31.84 0.42
C CYS A 759 -0.59 31.28 1.81
N GLU A 760 -1.29 32.05 2.63
CA GLU A 760 -1.64 31.70 4.01
C GLU A 760 -0.44 31.26 4.88
N GLY A 761 0.77 31.72 4.57
CA GLY A 761 2.00 31.38 5.25
C GLY A 761 2.74 30.14 4.72
N ASP A 762 2.25 29.51 3.66
CA ASP A 762 2.92 28.36 3.04
C ASP A 762 4.21 28.76 2.29
N GLY A 763 4.30 30.02 1.84
CA GLY A 763 5.37 30.49 0.97
C GLY A 763 5.22 30.07 -0.48
N MET A 764 4.37 29.07 -0.72
CA MET A 764 4.08 28.49 -2.03
C MET A 764 2.58 28.47 -2.28
N ILE A 765 2.17 28.45 -3.54
CA ILE A 765 0.79 28.29 -3.98
C ILE A 765 0.70 26.90 -4.62
N ARG A 766 -0.26 26.10 -4.14
CA ARG A 766 -0.58 24.81 -4.73
C ARG A 766 -1.42 25.02 -5.97
N VAL A 767 -0.94 24.52 -7.10
CA VAL A 767 -1.70 24.44 -8.36
C VAL A 767 -2.20 23.02 -8.52
N GLU A 768 -3.51 22.84 -8.38
CA GLU A 768 -4.13 21.51 -8.53
C GLU A 768 -4.17 21.12 -10.00
N MET A 769 -3.56 19.99 -10.31
CA MET A 769 -3.47 19.43 -11.66
C MET A 769 -4.30 18.14 -11.69
N HIS A 770 -5.60 18.23 -12.03
CA HIS A 770 -6.60 17.15 -11.92
C HIS A 770 -6.17 15.73 -12.32
N PHE A 771 -5.23 15.58 -13.26
CA PHE A 771 -4.72 14.28 -13.73
C PHE A 771 -3.22 14.07 -13.49
N LEU A 772 -2.53 15.08 -12.94
CA LEU A 772 -1.09 15.09 -12.67
C LEU A 772 -0.86 15.39 -11.18
N PRO A 773 0.33 15.09 -10.63
CA PRO A 773 0.68 15.54 -9.29
C PRO A 773 0.58 17.07 -9.17
N ASP A 774 0.10 17.54 -8.02
CA ASP A 774 0.01 18.97 -7.75
C ASP A 774 1.37 19.64 -7.79
N VAL A 775 1.42 20.82 -8.40
CA VAL A 775 2.65 21.62 -8.50
C VAL A 775 2.62 22.74 -7.47
N TYR A 776 3.73 22.92 -6.78
CA TYR A 776 3.92 24.00 -5.81
C TYR A 776 4.82 25.08 -6.42
N VAL A 777 4.27 26.28 -6.61
CA VAL A 777 5.02 27.44 -7.13
C VAL A 777 5.24 28.47 -6.03
N PRO A 778 6.39 29.19 -6.00
CA PRO A 778 6.62 30.27 -5.05
C PRO A 778 5.49 31.31 -5.12
N CYS A 779 5.04 31.82 -3.98
CA CYS A 779 4.00 32.82 -3.92
C CYS A 779 4.52 34.15 -4.49
N ASP A 780 3.85 34.70 -5.49
CA ASP A 780 4.23 35.94 -6.16
C ASP A 780 4.23 37.18 -5.24
N VAL A 781 3.37 37.14 -4.17
CA VAL A 781 3.24 38.25 -3.22
C VAL A 781 4.40 38.27 -2.22
N CYS A 782 4.69 37.16 -1.57
CA CYS A 782 5.76 37.11 -0.57
C CYS A 782 7.08 36.49 -1.11
N LYS A 783 7.13 36.06 -2.36
CA LYS A 783 8.29 35.44 -3.01
C LYS A 783 8.95 34.34 -2.16
N GLY A 784 8.13 33.49 -1.56
CA GLY A 784 8.59 32.40 -0.70
C GLY A 784 8.83 32.76 0.77
N GLN A 785 8.82 34.05 1.14
CA GLN A 785 9.18 34.50 2.50
C GLN A 785 8.14 34.25 3.57
N ARG A 786 6.93 33.77 3.23
CA ARG A 786 5.83 33.36 4.16
C ARG A 786 5.16 34.47 4.95
N TYR A 787 5.76 35.67 5.09
CA TYR A 787 5.28 36.80 5.91
C TYR A 787 4.86 37.99 5.08
N ASN A 788 4.09 38.87 5.71
CA ASN A 788 3.80 40.19 5.16
C ASN A 788 4.97 41.14 5.37
N ARG A 789 4.97 42.25 4.62
CA ARG A 789 6.05 43.22 4.60
C ARG A 789 6.34 43.82 5.97
N GLU A 790 5.31 44.14 6.73
CA GLU A 790 5.44 44.80 8.06
C GLU A 790 6.11 43.88 9.09
N THR A 791 5.90 42.57 9.00
CA THR A 791 6.59 41.59 9.85
C THR A 791 8.06 41.42 9.46
N LEU A 792 8.36 41.48 8.16
CA LEU A 792 9.72 41.36 7.63
C LEU A 792 10.60 42.58 7.95
N GLU A 793 10.01 43.75 8.30
CA GLU A 793 10.77 44.93 8.74
C GLU A 793 11.36 44.80 10.15
N ILE A 794 10.95 43.80 10.92
CA ILE A 794 11.50 43.53 12.23
C ILE A 794 12.78 42.67 12.09
N HIS A 795 13.89 43.19 12.60
CA HIS A 795 15.20 42.55 12.51
C HIS A 795 15.80 42.25 13.87
N TYR A 796 16.44 41.10 13.98
CA TYR A 796 17.34 40.73 15.07
C TYR A 796 18.75 40.53 14.50
N LYS A 797 19.75 41.22 15.02
CA LYS A 797 21.12 41.25 14.46
C LYS A 797 21.16 41.46 12.93
N GLY A 798 20.30 42.31 12.41
CA GLY A 798 20.21 42.62 10.98
C GLY A 798 19.49 41.60 10.09
N LYS A 799 18.90 40.54 10.65
CA LYS A 799 18.16 39.51 9.90
C LYS A 799 16.69 39.50 10.27
N SER A 800 15.81 39.38 9.28
CA SER A 800 14.38 39.16 9.45
C SER A 800 14.07 37.73 9.89
N ILE A 801 12.82 37.47 10.30
CA ILE A 801 12.38 36.13 10.65
C ILE A 801 12.40 35.18 9.44
N ALA A 802 12.19 35.66 8.23
CA ALA A 802 12.29 34.89 7.00
C ALA A 802 13.76 34.54 6.68
N ASP A 803 14.70 35.49 6.86
CA ASP A 803 16.13 35.21 6.70
C ASP A 803 16.60 34.12 7.66
N VAL A 804 16.10 34.12 8.91
CA VAL A 804 16.42 33.09 9.90
C VAL A 804 15.88 31.72 9.49
N LEU A 805 14.69 31.65 8.91
CA LEU A 805 14.15 30.38 8.40
C LEU A 805 14.94 29.85 7.18
N ASP A 806 15.57 30.75 6.42
CA ASP A 806 16.40 30.39 5.27
C ASP A 806 17.85 30.02 5.64
N MET A 807 18.28 30.32 6.87
CA MET A 807 19.60 29.88 7.36
C MET A 807 19.68 28.35 7.44
N THR A 808 20.88 27.83 7.15
CA THR A 808 21.24 26.45 7.50
C THR A 808 21.31 26.29 9.03
N VAL A 809 21.24 25.05 9.51
CA VAL A 809 21.38 24.78 10.95
C VAL A 809 22.75 25.27 11.48
N GLU A 810 23.81 25.12 10.69
CA GLU A 810 25.16 25.57 11.02
C GLU A 810 25.25 27.09 11.16
N GLU A 811 24.73 27.81 10.15
CA GLU A 811 24.69 29.29 10.20
C GLU A 811 23.84 29.80 11.37
N ALA A 812 22.67 29.16 11.57
CA ALA A 812 21.77 29.51 12.67
C ALA A 812 22.43 29.25 14.04
N HIS A 813 23.20 28.17 14.19
CA HIS A 813 23.94 27.88 15.42
C HIS A 813 24.94 28.98 15.75
N ALA A 814 25.75 29.41 14.78
CA ALA A 814 26.67 30.53 14.95
C ALA A 814 25.92 31.85 15.23
N PHE A 815 24.80 32.13 14.55
CA PHE A 815 24.01 33.33 14.72
C PHE A 815 23.39 33.45 16.12
N PHE A 816 22.88 32.31 16.67
CA PHE A 816 22.24 32.25 17.98
C PHE A 816 23.12 31.74 19.12
N GLU A 817 24.44 31.70 18.95
CA GLU A 817 25.40 31.22 19.96
C GLU A 817 25.15 31.84 21.34
N SER A 818 24.81 33.15 21.39
CA SER A 818 24.50 33.88 22.62
C SER A 818 23.11 33.61 23.23
N VAL A 819 22.30 32.75 22.63
CA VAL A 819 20.93 32.40 23.09
C VAL A 819 20.86 30.93 23.45
N PRO A 820 21.15 30.53 24.71
CA PRO A 820 21.34 29.11 25.09
C PRO A 820 20.17 28.18 24.76
N GLN A 821 18.95 28.65 24.84
CA GLN A 821 17.74 27.85 24.53
C GLN A 821 17.67 27.47 23.06
N ILE A 822 18.11 28.34 22.17
CA ILE A 822 18.13 28.12 20.73
C ILE A 822 19.38 27.33 20.35
N SER A 823 20.57 27.77 20.80
CA SER A 823 21.85 27.17 20.50
C SER A 823 21.90 25.67 20.88
N ARG A 824 21.40 25.31 22.07
CA ARG A 824 21.36 23.89 22.51
C ARG A 824 20.54 22.99 21.60
N ARG A 825 19.40 23.45 21.08
CA ARG A 825 18.57 22.68 20.15
C ARG A 825 19.20 22.59 18.77
N LEU A 826 19.85 23.64 18.31
CA LEU A 826 20.61 23.63 17.06
C LEU A 826 21.81 22.66 17.17
N GLN A 827 22.47 22.59 18.32
CA GLN A 827 23.52 21.62 18.54
C GLN A 827 23.05 20.17 18.38
N THR A 828 21.86 19.81 18.86
CA THR A 828 21.34 18.44 18.66
C THR A 828 21.09 18.11 17.19
N LEU A 829 20.77 19.10 16.34
CA LEU A 829 20.67 18.93 14.90
C LEU A 829 22.05 18.76 14.24
N LEU A 830 23.05 19.48 14.73
CA LEU A 830 24.47 19.30 14.30
C LEU A 830 24.98 17.92 14.67
N ASP A 831 24.72 17.46 15.90
CA ASP A 831 25.17 16.16 16.41
C ASP A 831 24.68 14.98 15.56
N VAL A 832 23.48 15.10 14.96
CA VAL A 832 22.95 14.09 14.04
C VAL A 832 23.34 14.33 12.57
N GLY A 833 24.27 15.25 12.29
CA GLY A 833 24.80 15.48 10.95
C GLY A 833 23.85 16.26 10.01
N LEU A 834 22.95 17.09 10.55
CA LEU A 834 22.01 17.91 9.77
C LEU A 834 22.39 19.40 9.69
N GLY A 835 23.71 19.72 9.73
CA GLY A 835 24.20 21.09 9.65
C GLY A 835 23.76 21.84 8.40
N TYR A 836 23.64 21.13 7.28
CA TYR A 836 23.38 21.67 5.95
C TYR A 836 21.91 21.97 5.63
N ILE A 837 20.93 21.40 6.36
CA ILE A 837 19.51 21.66 6.09
C ILE A 837 19.11 23.05 6.55
N ARG A 838 18.14 23.67 5.87
CA ARG A 838 17.62 24.98 6.27
C ARG A 838 16.52 24.84 7.34
N LEU A 839 16.46 25.77 8.28
CA LEU A 839 15.48 25.75 9.38
C LEU A 839 14.03 25.73 8.88
N GLY A 840 13.73 26.49 7.83
CA GLY A 840 12.41 26.61 7.20
C GLY A 840 12.17 25.66 6.04
N GLN A 841 13.09 24.70 5.76
CA GLN A 841 12.93 23.72 4.67
C GLN A 841 11.65 22.92 4.86
N SER A 842 10.84 22.83 3.80
CA SER A 842 9.57 22.09 3.84
C SER A 842 9.80 20.62 4.20
N ALA A 843 8.94 20.08 5.06
CA ALA A 843 8.95 18.65 5.41
C ALA A 843 8.82 17.72 4.18
N THR A 844 8.16 18.18 3.13
CA THR A 844 7.93 17.43 1.89
C THR A 844 9.17 17.34 1.00
N THR A 845 10.20 18.16 1.25
CA THR A 845 11.47 18.16 0.50
C THR A 845 12.60 17.43 1.23
N LEU A 846 12.38 17.02 2.48
CA LEU A 846 13.34 16.22 3.24
C LEU A 846 13.31 14.76 2.75
N SER A 847 14.49 14.15 2.66
CA SER A 847 14.61 12.70 2.48
C SER A 847 14.10 11.95 3.73
N GLY A 848 13.77 10.65 3.57
CA GLY A 848 13.34 9.81 4.70
C GLY A 848 14.35 9.78 5.84
N GLY A 849 15.65 9.67 5.51
CA GLY A 849 16.74 9.69 6.50
C GLY A 849 16.92 11.05 7.19
N GLU A 850 16.75 12.17 6.46
CA GLU A 850 16.78 13.51 7.06
C GLU A 850 15.61 13.70 8.03
N ALA A 851 14.39 13.32 7.62
CA ALA A 851 13.20 13.38 8.47
C ALA A 851 13.38 12.57 9.77
N GLN A 852 13.96 11.39 9.67
CA GLN A 852 14.25 10.51 10.80
C GLN A 852 15.28 11.14 11.75
N ARG A 853 16.35 11.73 11.22
CA ARG A 853 17.36 12.44 12.03
C ARG A 853 16.80 13.69 12.71
N VAL A 854 15.88 14.44 12.05
CA VAL A 854 15.16 15.55 12.69
C VAL A 854 14.31 15.04 13.87
N LYS A 855 13.63 13.91 13.73
CA LYS A 855 12.86 13.28 14.83
C LYS A 855 13.79 12.90 15.99
N LEU A 856 14.93 12.27 15.68
CA LEU A 856 15.91 11.89 16.70
C LEU A 856 16.47 13.11 17.42
N SER A 857 16.82 14.20 16.72
CA SER A 857 17.34 15.44 17.34
C SER A 857 16.33 16.07 18.29
N GLN A 858 15.02 16.00 17.98
CA GLN A 858 13.97 16.48 18.89
C GLN A 858 13.98 15.69 20.21
N GLU A 859 14.12 14.38 20.15
CA GLU A 859 14.14 13.56 21.35
C GLU A 859 15.40 13.77 22.19
N LEU A 860 16.56 13.94 21.53
CA LEU A 860 17.83 14.31 22.19
C LEU A 860 17.76 15.65 22.93
N SER A 861 16.94 16.58 22.45
CA SER A 861 16.76 17.90 23.09
C SER A 861 15.93 17.85 24.38
N LYS A 862 15.20 16.75 24.63
CA LYS A 862 14.35 16.56 25.81
C LYS A 862 15.14 16.00 26.99
N ARG A 863 14.64 16.21 28.21
CA ARG A 863 15.23 15.63 29.42
C ARG A 863 14.99 14.13 29.41
N ASP A 864 16.06 13.38 29.55
CA ASP A 864 16.04 11.92 29.57
C ASP A 864 15.80 11.39 30.99
N THR A 865 15.10 10.24 31.08
CA THR A 865 14.83 9.51 32.33
C THR A 865 15.72 8.30 32.52
N GLY A 866 16.46 7.88 31.49
CA GLY A 866 17.24 6.63 31.48
C GLY A 866 16.39 5.36 31.42
N ARG A 867 15.07 5.49 31.21
CA ARG A 867 14.10 4.40 31.13
C ARG A 867 13.26 4.45 29.86
N THR A 868 13.82 5.02 28.80
CA THR A 868 13.15 5.14 27.51
C THR A 868 13.52 3.95 26.61
N LEU A 869 12.51 3.38 25.93
CA LEU A 869 12.73 2.46 24.82
C LEU A 869 12.69 3.26 23.51
N TYR A 870 13.82 3.31 22.83
CA TYR A 870 13.92 3.83 21.47
C TYR A 870 13.81 2.70 20.47
N ILE A 871 12.91 2.82 19.53
CA ILE A 871 12.74 1.91 18.39
C ILE A 871 13.10 2.69 17.13
N LEU A 872 14.14 2.26 16.44
CA LEU A 872 14.61 2.88 15.20
C LEU A 872 14.48 1.88 14.05
N ASP A 873 13.86 2.33 12.97
CA ASP A 873 13.64 1.50 11.79
C ASP A 873 14.56 1.99 10.67
N GLU A 874 15.60 1.20 10.36
CA GLU A 874 16.64 1.45 9.35
C GLU A 874 17.22 2.88 9.41
N PRO A 875 17.80 3.31 10.55
CA PRO A 875 18.25 4.69 10.73
C PRO A 875 19.45 5.09 9.88
N THR A 876 20.12 4.17 9.20
CA THR A 876 21.27 4.44 8.31
C THR A 876 20.87 4.64 6.85
N THR A 877 19.59 4.61 6.54
CA THR A 877 19.07 4.81 5.19
C THR A 877 19.57 6.12 4.58
N GLY A 878 20.20 6.05 3.41
CA GLY A 878 20.72 7.22 2.70
C GLY A 878 21.93 7.90 3.34
N LEU A 879 22.62 7.22 4.26
CA LEU A 879 23.78 7.76 4.95
C LEU A 879 25.10 7.25 4.38
N HIS A 880 26.01 8.17 4.17
CA HIS A 880 27.41 7.84 3.91
C HIS A 880 28.09 7.26 5.18
N PHE A 881 29.17 6.48 5.02
CA PHE A 881 29.94 5.87 6.13
C PHE A 881 30.29 6.85 7.25
N HIS A 882 30.65 8.09 6.88
CA HIS A 882 30.97 9.14 7.85
C HIS A 882 29.74 9.55 8.68
N ASP A 883 28.58 9.71 8.05
CA ASP A 883 27.32 10.06 8.71
C ASP A 883 26.87 8.92 9.64
N ILE A 884 27.08 7.65 9.25
CA ILE A 884 26.84 6.48 10.10
C ILE A 884 27.71 6.52 11.35
N ALA A 885 28.99 6.87 11.22
CA ALA A 885 29.89 7.00 12.37
C ALA A 885 29.44 8.09 13.36
N LEU A 886 28.90 9.21 12.86
CA LEU A 886 28.32 10.26 13.71
C LEU A 886 27.05 9.78 14.40
N LEU A 887 26.14 9.12 13.68
CA LEU A 887 24.91 8.57 14.23
C LEU A 887 25.20 7.55 15.33
N LEU A 888 26.17 6.65 15.14
CA LEU A 888 26.56 5.66 16.15
C LEU A 888 27.07 6.29 17.44
N LYS A 889 27.77 7.42 17.38
CA LYS A 889 28.18 8.17 18.60
C LYS A 889 26.97 8.64 19.39
N VAL A 890 25.93 9.14 18.69
CA VAL A 890 24.69 9.60 19.30
C VAL A 890 23.94 8.44 19.94
N LEU A 891 23.78 7.33 19.21
CA LEU A 891 23.09 6.14 19.70
C LEU A 891 23.79 5.52 20.91
N THR A 892 25.13 5.46 20.87
CA THR A 892 25.93 5.00 22.00
C THR A 892 25.73 5.90 23.23
N SER A 893 25.72 7.22 23.05
CA SER A 893 25.45 8.16 24.14
C SER A 893 24.08 7.96 24.79
N LEU A 894 23.02 7.74 23.98
CA LEU A 894 21.69 7.43 24.48
C LEU A 894 21.65 6.12 25.29
N ARG A 895 22.31 5.07 24.81
CA ARG A 895 22.45 3.79 25.52
C ARG A 895 23.15 3.98 26.86
N ASP A 896 24.23 4.75 26.88
CA ASP A 896 25.07 4.95 28.08
C ASP A 896 24.34 5.76 29.16
N GLN A 897 23.31 6.54 28.79
CA GLN A 897 22.38 7.20 29.72
C GLN A 897 21.37 6.23 30.35
N GLY A 898 21.41 4.93 30.05
CA GLY A 898 20.58 3.89 30.61
C GLY A 898 19.39 3.45 29.76
N ASN A 899 19.19 4.07 28.60
CA ASN A 899 18.10 3.76 27.68
C ASN A 899 18.30 2.42 26.96
N THR A 900 17.21 1.85 26.47
CA THR A 900 17.24 0.68 25.60
C THR A 900 17.00 1.13 24.16
N LEU A 901 17.88 0.70 23.26
CA LEU A 901 17.73 0.93 21.83
C LEU A 901 17.44 -0.38 21.12
N VAL A 902 16.35 -0.44 20.38
CA VAL A 902 16.01 -1.54 19.48
C VAL A 902 16.03 -1.01 18.05
N ILE A 903 16.97 -1.50 17.27
CA ILE A 903 17.28 -0.97 15.94
C ILE A 903 17.04 -2.08 14.91
N ILE A 904 16.09 -1.90 14.00
CA ILE A 904 15.95 -2.75 12.83
C ILE A 904 16.98 -2.28 11.82
N GLU A 905 17.94 -3.15 11.43
CA GLU A 905 19.05 -2.75 10.58
C GLU A 905 19.56 -3.85 9.66
N HIS A 906 20.12 -3.40 8.53
CA HIS A 906 20.80 -4.22 7.54
C HIS A 906 22.26 -3.81 7.34
N ASN A 907 22.64 -2.61 7.77
CA ASN A 907 23.98 -2.09 7.64
C ASN A 907 24.94 -2.83 8.61
N LEU A 908 25.94 -3.49 8.04
CA LEU A 908 26.89 -4.32 8.81
C LEU A 908 27.74 -3.50 9.79
N ASP A 909 28.01 -2.23 9.49
CA ASP A 909 28.76 -1.36 10.39
C ASP A 909 28.01 -1.07 11.69
N VAL A 910 26.68 -0.91 11.61
CA VAL A 910 25.85 -0.77 12.82
C VAL A 910 25.72 -2.11 13.54
N ILE A 911 25.45 -3.19 12.79
CA ILE A 911 25.23 -4.52 13.35
C ILE A 911 26.48 -4.99 14.12
N LYS A 912 27.70 -4.79 13.58
CA LYS A 912 28.94 -5.19 14.26
C LYS A 912 29.22 -4.40 15.53
N THR A 913 28.62 -3.19 15.68
CA THR A 913 28.81 -2.34 16.89
C THR A 913 27.75 -2.59 17.97
N ALA A 914 26.69 -3.31 17.67
CA ALA A 914 25.60 -3.62 18.63
C ALA A 914 26.10 -4.45 19.82
N ASP A 915 25.44 -4.29 20.97
CA ASP A 915 25.70 -5.12 22.16
C ASP A 915 25.04 -6.50 22.03
N TRP A 916 23.86 -6.55 21.38
CA TRP A 916 23.05 -7.75 21.22
C TRP A 916 22.38 -7.79 19.85
N LEU A 917 22.30 -8.94 19.24
CA LEU A 917 21.60 -9.19 17.98
C LEU A 917 20.43 -10.14 18.17
N ILE A 918 19.41 -9.94 17.37
CA ILE A 918 18.26 -10.82 17.19
C ILE A 918 18.11 -11.02 15.67
N ASP A 919 18.45 -12.20 15.19
CA ASP A 919 18.41 -12.52 13.76
C ASP A 919 17.16 -13.32 13.43
N MET A 920 16.32 -12.74 12.54
CA MET A 920 15.04 -13.27 12.11
C MET A 920 15.15 -13.92 10.74
N GLY A 921 14.50 -15.05 10.55
CA GLY A 921 14.56 -15.74 9.27
C GLY A 921 13.93 -17.12 9.29
N PRO A 922 14.54 -18.12 8.61
CA PRO A 922 15.74 -17.99 7.74
C PRO A 922 15.48 -17.28 6.41
N GLU A 923 14.22 -17.30 5.92
CA GLU A 923 13.80 -16.70 4.66
C GLU A 923 12.80 -15.55 4.87
N GLY A 924 12.35 -14.92 3.79
CA GLY A 924 11.24 -13.95 3.80
C GLY A 924 9.87 -14.62 3.64
N GLY A 925 8.79 -13.90 3.98
CA GLY A 925 7.41 -14.35 3.80
C GLY A 925 7.08 -15.61 4.58
N ALA A 926 6.45 -16.59 3.93
CA ALA A 926 6.03 -17.85 4.57
C ALA A 926 7.20 -18.69 5.08
N GLY A 927 8.40 -18.56 4.52
CA GLY A 927 9.62 -19.22 4.97
C GLY A 927 10.33 -18.53 6.14
N GLY A 928 9.85 -17.35 6.57
CA GLY A 928 10.36 -16.54 7.66
C GLY A 928 9.59 -16.68 8.96
N GLY A 929 9.71 -15.67 9.79
CA GLY A 929 8.93 -15.54 11.02
C GLY A 929 9.49 -16.31 12.22
N HIS A 930 10.68 -16.87 12.10
CA HIS A 930 11.36 -17.58 13.19
C HIS A 930 12.56 -16.79 13.74
N LEU A 931 12.90 -17.02 14.99
CA LEU A 931 14.19 -16.63 15.55
C LEU A 931 15.26 -17.60 15.07
N VAL A 932 16.25 -17.11 14.32
CA VAL A 932 17.39 -17.92 13.85
C VAL A 932 18.50 -17.97 14.89
N ALA A 933 18.87 -16.80 15.41
CA ALA A 933 19.91 -16.68 16.44
C ALA A 933 19.68 -15.43 17.30
N ALA A 934 20.08 -15.46 18.56
CA ALA A 934 20.14 -14.31 19.44
C ALA A 934 21.40 -14.37 20.30
N GLY A 935 22.06 -13.24 20.52
CA GLY A 935 23.29 -13.13 21.30
C GLY A 935 24.15 -11.96 20.90
N THR A 936 25.41 -11.98 21.28
CA THR A 936 26.37 -10.98 20.79
C THR A 936 26.60 -11.16 19.29
N PRO A 937 27.09 -10.13 18.57
CA PRO A 937 27.44 -10.27 17.15
C PRO A 937 28.34 -11.47 16.85
N GLU A 938 29.28 -11.80 17.74
CA GLU A 938 30.15 -12.96 17.63
C GLU A 938 29.37 -14.29 17.72
N THR A 939 28.37 -14.35 18.62
CA THR A 939 27.49 -15.55 18.77
C THR A 939 26.66 -15.77 17.52
N VAL A 940 26.09 -14.70 16.95
CA VAL A 940 25.29 -14.79 15.72
C VAL A 940 26.19 -15.13 14.51
N ALA A 941 27.40 -14.56 14.47
CA ALA A 941 28.37 -14.89 13.41
C ALA A 941 28.82 -16.36 13.43
N ALA A 942 28.82 -17.00 14.58
CA ALA A 942 29.13 -18.42 14.72
C ALA A 942 27.97 -19.35 14.28
N CYS A 943 26.75 -18.85 14.17
CA CYS A 943 25.57 -19.61 13.75
C CYS A 943 25.57 -19.83 12.25
N GLU A 944 25.66 -21.10 11.78
CA GLU A 944 25.66 -21.44 10.35
C GLU A 944 24.36 -21.12 9.64
N ALA A 945 23.22 -21.19 10.36
CA ALA A 945 21.90 -20.91 9.82
C ALA A 945 21.64 -19.41 9.59
N SER A 946 22.47 -18.53 10.17
CA SER A 946 22.32 -17.08 10.06
C SER A 946 22.96 -16.53 8.79
N HIS A 947 22.14 -16.00 7.90
CA HIS A 947 22.67 -15.25 6.75
C HIS A 947 23.42 -14.01 7.20
N THR A 948 22.88 -13.24 8.15
CA THR A 948 23.57 -12.07 8.75
C THR A 948 24.91 -12.47 9.35
N GLY A 949 24.96 -13.59 10.09
CA GLY A 949 26.17 -14.11 10.68
C GLY A 949 27.27 -14.40 9.66
N ARG A 950 26.92 -14.94 8.51
CA ARG A 950 27.85 -15.23 7.42
C ARG A 950 28.58 -13.96 6.94
N TYR A 951 27.86 -12.85 6.75
CA TYR A 951 28.45 -11.58 6.31
C TYR A 951 29.23 -10.86 7.43
N LEU A 952 28.89 -11.12 8.70
CA LEU A 952 29.60 -10.55 9.85
C LEU A 952 30.97 -11.19 10.13
N ARG A 953 31.15 -12.48 9.82
CA ARG A 953 32.42 -13.23 10.12
C ARG A 953 33.68 -12.50 9.68
N PRO A 954 33.81 -12.05 8.43
CA PRO A 954 35.00 -11.32 7.98
C PRO A 954 35.24 -10.03 8.76
N LEU A 955 34.18 -9.28 9.08
CA LEU A 955 34.27 -7.99 9.77
C LEU A 955 34.66 -8.13 11.25
N LEU A 956 34.36 -9.27 11.86
CA LEU A 956 34.75 -9.62 13.24
C LEU A 956 36.10 -10.36 13.29
N GLY A 957 36.79 -10.55 12.14
CA GLY A 957 38.05 -11.27 12.08
C GLY A 957 37.94 -12.78 12.33
N MET A 958 36.74 -13.34 12.20
CA MET A 958 36.51 -14.78 12.29
C MET A 958 36.81 -15.45 10.94
N LYS A 959 37.26 -16.71 10.99
CA LYS A 959 37.48 -17.46 9.72
C LYS A 959 36.14 -17.64 9.00
N PRO A 960 36.15 -17.54 7.65
CA PRO A 960 34.95 -17.68 6.83
C PRO A 960 34.24 -19.04 6.97
#